data_80f9c109a2269d03a816c8d9ea66001a
#
_entry.id   80f9c109a2269d03a816c8d9ea66001a
#
_cell.length_a   1.000
_cell.length_b   1.000
_cell.length_c   1.000
_cell.angle_alpha   90.00
_cell.angle_beta   90.00
_cell.angle_gamma   90.00
#
_symmetry.space_group_name_H-M   'P 1'
#
loop_
_entity.id
_entity.type
_entity.pdbx_description
1 polymer ?
#
loop_
_entity_poly.entity_id
_entity_poly.type
_entity_poly.pdbx_seq_one_letter_code
_entity_poly.pdbx_strand_id
1 'polypeptide(L)'
;MMIREYTNREVARILGEEEREPVYLHPYLQIRRGEVLLEARIGREKRYIVKNLLEFAQAVHSGKRVEYGKGMAFEHVPSAFAPESRPFLDLLLEEADAYIRHYEEMRGHAGLPLPVMRALTLGSAARDRLFDLLEGKEVQTEDEKGAERVCRVERKDPRFPVEVEARGDGIAVTVPSALTSFRGEQRLYVADGLHLFGCSELYTETMGVFLEQMEQGGRECGSRKEKRELLVGSRDIPLFYARVLEGMEALGILQSPEIDWEKYRPEALKARFEFDSDSPDELRLRPTLSYGDFTFSPLADEHVPREICRDVPAEFYISRLITRYFSYWEDESGELVIRGDEDALYQVLSEGMPQFQEVGEVWLSESVRHLRVLPPPEVSMGVSLGGGWLDLKIETAGIDPAELLQVLSEYRQKKKYYRMKNGEFLQLSGGGLQALDSLTADLGLTKSEFQAGEAKIPAYRAFYLDSLSGDGRMKLFQRDEAYGMMVRDLKTAQSVSYAVPAVLEKTLREYQKIGYTWMRTLARYHFGGILADDMGLGKTLQVIALLTAFYQEKTEQKAAGNEGSGSELPLPSLIVCPASLVYNWGQEFARFSPEIRVLLIAGTAKERQEQLEEQMRMEASERAQVIITSYDLLKRDRAAYLGRTFEYEIIDEAQVIKNAKTQGAKAVKEISANVRFAMTGTPVENRLSELWSIFDFLMPGFLYSYRKFRERYELPIVKNQDPEALTALRRMTGPFVLRRLKKDVLRELPGKEERIVYSAASGRQQKLYTASALKLKEALAGGAWSGNGKLEVLSQLMRLRQICCDPALCFEDYTGESAKLETCVSLIASASAAGHKILLFSQFASMLERIRERLLQEGISSHLLVGATPKEERSRMVQAFASDEVPVFLISLKAGGTGINLTAADIVIHYDPWWNVAAQNQATDRAYRIGQEKPVTVYKLILKDTIEENLLKLQNAKLALAAQVVSEGMVSLGDLSQNELMELFEQNP
;
A
#
# COMPACT_ATOMS: atom_id res chain seq x y z
N MET A 1 -30.91 -19.72 -13.77
CA MET A 1 -30.06 -20.62 -12.99
C MET A 1 -29.68 -21.86 -13.78
N MET A 2 -30.62 -22.67 -14.26
CA MET A 2 -30.34 -23.88 -15.09
C MET A 2 -29.48 -23.66 -16.34
N ILE A 3 -29.65 -22.54 -17.09
CA ILE A 3 -28.88 -22.27 -18.30
C ILE A 3 -27.41 -21.93 -17.96
N ARG A 4 -27.14 -21.26 -16.85
CA ARG A 4 -25.77 -20.98 -16.37
C ARG A 4 -25.05 -22.25 -15.90
N GLU A 5 -25.75 -23.16 -15.24
CA GLU A 5 -25.20 -24.47 -14.84
C GLU A 5 -24.90 -25.36 -16.04
N TYR A 6 -25.78 -25.35 -17.05
CA TYR A 6 -25.56 -26.11 -18.28
C TYR A 6 -24.36 -25.58 -19.06
N THR A 7 -24.23 -24.25 -19.19
CA THR A 7 -23.10 -23.60 -19.90
C THR A 7 -21.77 -23.83 -19.18
N ASN A 8 -21.77 -23.81 -17.82
CA ASN A 8 -20.57 -24.11 -17.06
C ASN A 8 -20.14 -25.58 -17.15
N ARG A 9 -21.08 -26.53 -17.21
CA ARG A 9 -20.78 -27.97 -17.42
C ARG A 9 -20.25 -28.25 -18.85
N GLU A 10 -20.78 -27.60 -19.87
CA GLU A 10 -20.28 -27.76 -21.25
C GLU A 10 -18.89 -27.13 -21.43
N VAL A 11 -18.64 -25.97 -20.82
CA VAL A 11 -17.33 -25.31 -20.85
C VAL A 11 -16.28 -26.14 -20.08
N ALA A 12 -16.63 -26.69 -18.91
CA ALA A 12 -15.77 -27.60 -18.16
C ALA A 12 -15.44 -28.88 -18.94
N ARG A 13 -16.40 -29.42 -19.70
CA ARG A 13 -16.22 -30.60 -20.56
C ARG A 13 -15.34 -30.32 -21.79
N ILE A 14 -15.42 -29.12 -22.36
CA ILE A 14 -14.58 -28.67 -23.49
C ILE A 14 -13.15 -28.35 -23.02
N LEU A 15 -12.98 -27.89 -21.77
CA LEU A 15 -11.67 -27.58 -21.16
C LEU A 15 -10.98 -28.84 -20.57
N GLY A 16 -11.60 -30.02 -20.63
CA GLY A 16 -11.03 -31.26 -20.10
C GLY A 16 -11.00 -31.34 -18.57
N GLU A 17 -11.78 -30.49 -17.89
CA GLU A 17 -12.05 -30.60 -16.47
C GLU A 17 -13.11 -31.69 -16.27
N GLU A 18 -12.70 -32.97 -16.36
CA GLU A 18 -13.47 -34.07 -15.76
C GLU A 18 -13.68 -33.76 -14.28
N GLU A 19 -14.88 -33.99 -13.74
CA GLU A 19 -15.14 -34.03 -12.30
C GLU A 19 -14.20 -35.10 -11.69
N ARG A 20 -13.00 -34.67 -11.30
CA ARG A 20 -12.04 -35.52 -10.63
C ARG A 20 -12.56 -35.72 -9.20
N GLU A 21 -12.92 -36.92 -8.84
CA GLU A 21 -13.24 -37.28 -7.45
C GLU A 21 -12.10 -36.75 -6.54
N PRO A 22 -12.41 -35.97 -5.49
CA PRO A 22 -11.42 -35.36 -4.63
C PRO A 22 -10.58 -36.43 -3.92
N VAL A 23 -9.32 -36.11 -3.70
CA VAL A 23 -8.40 -36.97 -2.96
C VAL A 23 -8.36 -36.51 -1.51
N TYR A 24 -8.47 -37.46 -0.58
CA TYR A 24 -8.42 -37.17 0.85
C TYR A 24 -7.01 -37.39 1.39
N LEU A 25 -6.60 -36.48 2.27
CA LEU A 25 -5.34 -36.56 3.01
C LEU A 25 -5.65 -36.69 4.50
N HIS A 26 -5.14 -37.76 5.12
CA HIS A 26 -5.41 -38.10 6.52
C HIS A 26 -4.12 -38.06 7.33
N PRO A 27 -4.11 -37.37 8.49
CA PRO A 27 -3.01 -37.42 9.43
C PRO A 27 -2.92 -38.79 10.12
N TYR A 28 -1.70 -39.18 10.40
CA TYR A 28 -1.35 -40.32 11.22
C TYR A 28 -0.26 -39.90 12.20
N LEU A 29 -0.50 -40.06 13.50
CA LEU A 29 0.37 -39.50 14.53
C LEU A 29 1.12 -40.64 15.26
N GLN A 30 2.42 -40.45 15.41
CA GLN A 30 3.21 -41.26 16.34
C GLN A 30 3.57 -40.38 17.55
N ILE A 31 3.08 -40.79 18.73
CA ILE A 31 3.31 -40.05 19.98
C ILE A 31 4.33 -40.83 20.81
N ARG A 32 5.55 -40.25 20.97
CA ARG A 32 6.66 -40.90 21.64
C ARG A 32 7.38 -39.91 22.52
N ARG A 33 7.42 -40.18 23.85
CA ARG A 33 8.21 -39.42 24.85
C ARG A 33 8.20 -37.89 24.66
N GLY A 34 7.01 -37.33 24.60
CA GLY A 34 6.85 -35.90 24.44
C GLY A 34 7.04 -35.34 22.99
N GLU A 35 7.38 -36.20 22.03
CA GLU A 35 7.47 -35.85 20.61
C GLU A 35 6.27 -36.34 19.84
N VAL A 36 5.85 -35.57 18.85
CA VAL A 36 4.79 -35.89 17.91
C VAL A 36 5.36 -35.93 16.51
N LEU A 37 5.36 -37.13 15.92
CA LEU A 37 5.74 -37.31 14.52
C LEU A 37 4.48 -37.44 13.68
N LEU A 38 4.42 -36.68 12.61
CA LEU A 38 3.32 -36.62 11.68
C LEU A 38 3.64 -37.41 10.42
N GLU A 39 2.84 -38.42 10.12
CA GLU A 39 2.78 -39.09 8.82
C GLU A 39 1.52 -38.68 8.08
N ALA A 40 1.47 -38.88 6.77
CA ALA A 40 0.29 -38.65 5.96
C ALA A 40 -0.12 -39.90 5.20
N ARG A 41 -1.44 -40.15 5.18
CA ARG A 41 -2.05 -41.20 4.36
C ARG A 41 -2.97 -40.55 3.33
N ILE A 42 -2.83 -40.95 2.06
CA ILE A 42 -3.52 -40.30 0.93
C ILE A 42 -4.37 -41.33 0.17
N GLY A 43 -5.56 -40.96 -0.24
CA GLY A 43 -6.40 -41.86 -1.03
C GLY A 43 -7.83 -41.36 -1.23
N ARG A 44 -8.59 -42.16 -1.98
CA ARG A 44 -10.05 -42.00 -2.14
C ARG A 44 -10.73 -43.05 -1.25
N GLU A 45 -11.00 -44.24 -1.78
CA GLU A 45 -11.51 -45.37 -0.99
C GLU A 45 -10.38 -46.13 -0.26
N LYS A 46 -9.23 -46.33 -0.92
CA LYS A 46 -8.06 -46.98 -0.37
C LYS A 46 -7.01 -45.97 0.02
N ARG A 47 -6.49 -46.06 1.27
CA ARG A 47 -5.45 -45.11 1.81
C ARG A 47 -4.07 -45.70 1.59
N TYR A 48 -3.19 -44.86 1.00
CA TYR A 48 -1.80 -45.16 0.77
C TYR A 48 -0.92 -44.31 1.67
N ILE A 49 0.18 -44.84 2.16
CA ILE A 49 1.16 -44.09 2.96
C ILE A 49 2.00 -43.22 2.04
N VAL A 50 2.19 -41.95 2.38
CA VAL A 50 3.12 -41.05 1.72
C VAL A 50 4.53 -41.43 2.22
N LYS A 51 5.34 -42.07 1.36
CA LYS A 51 6.66 -42.62 1.74
C LYS A 51 7.73 -41.55 1.97
N ASN A 52 7.57 -40.39 1.34
CA ASN A 52 8.50 -39.27 1.48
C ASN A 52 7.69 -37.96 1.48
N LEU A 53 7.55 -37.32 2.63
CA LEU A 53 6.78 -36.10 2.82
C LEU A 53 7.44 -34.88 2.17
N LEU A 54 8.79 -34.86 2.06
CA LEU A 54 9.51 -33.74 1.41
C LEU A 54 9.30 -33.77 -0.11
N GLU A 55 9.39 -34.94 -0.75
CA GLU A 55 9.08 -35.10 -2.17
C GLU A 55 7.59 -34.84 -2.46
N PHE A 56 6.71 -35.18 -1.54
CA PHE A 56 5.28 -34.88 -1.63
C PHE A 56 5.04 -33.36 -1.65
N ALA A 57 5.69 -32.61 -0.75
CA ALA A 57 5.59 -31.15 -0.73
C ALA A 57 6.09 -30.51 -2.03
N GLN A 58 7.26 -30.97 -2.53
CA GLN A 58 7.76 -30.51 -3.82
C GLN A 58 6.84 -30.86 -5.00
N ALA A 59 6.19 -32.03 -4.95
CA ALA A 59 5.22 -32.42 -5.97
C ALA A 59 3.98 -31.52 -5.96
N VAL A 60 3.53 -31.10 -4.78
CA VAL A 60 2.40 -30.15 -4.65
C VAL A 60 2.78 -28.76 -5.18
N HIS A 61 3.96 -28.25 -4.85
CA HIS A 61 4.43 -26.96 -5.35
C HIS A 61 4.65 -26.93 -6.87
N SER A 62 5.10 -28.05 -7.44
CA SER A 62 5.35 -28.16 -8.89
C SER A 62 4.16 -28.64 -9.72
N GLY A 63 3.03 -28.98 -9.07
CA GLY A 63 1.90 -29.57 -9.77
C GLY A 63 2.15 -30.94 -10.38
N LYS A 64 3.18 -31.65 -9.92
CA LYS A 64 3.66 -32.90 -10.52
C LYS A 64 2.64 -34.05 -10.39
N ARG A 65 2.49 -34.84 -11.43
CA ARG A 65 1.70 -36.08 -11.37
C ARG A 65 2.49 -37.19 -10.68
N VAL A 66 1.96 -37.74 -9.60
CA VAL A 66 2.56 -38.85 -8.85
C VAL A 66 1.61 -40.03 -8.77
N GLU A 67 2.15 -41.25 -8.77
CA GLU A 67 1.40 -42.50 -8.72
C GLU A 67 1.54 -43.17 -7.34
N TYR A 68 0.40 -43.58 -6.76
CA TYR A 68 0.31 -44.30 -5.48
C TYR A 68 -0.23 -45.71 -5.70
N GLY A 69 0.65 -46.71 -5.58
CA GLY A 69 0.30 -48.12 -5.78
C GLY A 69 -0.25 -48.40 -7.18
N LYS A 70 -0.96 -49.54 -7.34
CA LYS A 70 -1.55 -49.91 -8.62
C LYS A 70 -2.92 -49.30 -8.75
N GLY A 71 -3.01 -48.06 -9.36
CA GLY A 71 -4.30 -47.51 -9.79
C GLY A 71 -4.70 -46.12 -9.28
N MET A 72 -3.89 -45.40 -8.52
CA MET A 72 -4.15 -44.00 -8.17
C MET A 72 -3.02 -43.11 -8.61
N ALA A 73 -3.27 -42.30 -9.63
CA ALA A 73 -2.34 -41.27 -10.10
C ALA A 73 -3.09 -39.96 -10.35
N PHE A 74 -2.59 -38.83 -9.85
CA PHE A 74 -3.19 -37.52 -10.05
C PHE A 74 -2.15 -36.40 -9.99
N GLU A 75 -2.49 -35.23 -10.50
CA GLU A 75 -1.67 -34.03 -10.42
C GLU A 75 -1.81 -33.40 -9.02
N HIS A 76 -0.68 -33.15 -8.36
CA HIS A 76 -0.62 -32.62 -7.01
C HIS A 76 -0.85 -31.12 -7.00
N VAL A 77 -2.07 -30.70 -7.30
CA VAL A 77 -2.51 -29.29 -7.18
C VAL A 77 -3.47 -29.16 -5.99
N PRO A 78 -3.47 -28.04 -5.25
CA PRO A 78 -4.34 -27.89 -4.08
C PRO A 78 -5.83 -28.12 -4.37
N SER A 79 -6.29 -27.85 -5.59
CA SER A 79 -7.66 -28.08 -6.03
C SER A 79 -8.03 -29.57 -6.16
N ALA A 80 -7.05 -30.48 -6.32
CA ALA A 80 -7.28 -31.91 -6.42
C ALA A 80 -7.61 -32.55 -5.06
N PHE A 81 -7.28 -31.87 -3.95
CA PHE A 81 -7.56 -32.35 -2.60
C PHE A 81 -8.95 -31.92 -2.14
N ALA A 82 -9.59 -32.81 -1.37
CA ALA A 82 -10.89 -32.53 -0.76
C ALA A 82 -10.82 -31.25 0.09
N PRO A 83 -11.85 -30.39 0.09
CA PRO A 83 -11.86 -29.16 0.87
C PRO A 83 -11.49 -29.35 2.35
N GLU A 84 -11.95 -30.47 2.93
CA GLU A 84 -11.69 -30.85 4.33
C GLU A 84 -10.22 -31.20 4.60
N SER A 85 -9.48 -31.64 3.59
CA SER A 85 -8.08 -32.03 3.70
C SER A 85 -7.11 -30.87 3.45
N ARG A 86 -7.55 -29.76 2.87
CA ARG A 86 -6.71 -28.63 2.50
C ARG A 86 -6.02 -27.96 3.71
N PRO A 87 -6.72 -27.69 4.84
CA PRO A 87 -6.06 -27.09 6.00
C PRO A 87 -4.94 -27.98 6.56
N PHE A 88 -5.12 -29.31 6.49
CA PHE A 88 -4.07 -30.25 6.88
C PHE A 88 -2.93 -30.30 5.85
N LEU A 89 -3.24 -30.22 4.56
CA LEU A 89 -2.25 -30.08 3.50
C LEU A 89 -1.37 -28.83 3.71
N ASP A 90 -1.97 -27.69 4.00
CA ASP A 90 -1.27 -26.43 4.23
C ASP A 90 -0.31 -26.56 5.43
N LEU A 91 -0.75 -27.13 6.56
CA LEU A 91 0.11 -27.41 7.70
C LEU A 91 1.31 -28.31 7.33
N LEU A 92 1.05 -29.38 6.60
CA LEU A 92 2.07 -30.32 6.19
C LEU A 92 3.10 -29.68 5.25
N LEU A 93 2.66 -28.83 4.33
CA LEU A 93 3.53 -28.09 3.41
C LEU A 93 4.41 -27.10 4.18
N GLU A 94 3.87 -26.32 5.10
CA GLU A 94 4.63 -25.38 5.92
C GLU A 94 5.73 -26.08 6.72
N GLU A 95 5.44 -27.21 7.37
CA GLU A 95 6.42 -27.98 8.16
C GLU A 95 7.49 -28.64 7.26
N ALA A 96 7.08 -29.16 6.11
CA ALA A 96 8.01 -29.73 5.14
C ALA A 96 8.94 -28.67 4.56
N ASP A 97 8.40 -27.48 4.22
CA ASP A 97 9.19 -26.36 3.69
C ASP A 97 10.14 -25.78 4.74
N ALA A 98 9.71 -25.70 6.00
CA ALA A 98 10.57 -25.30 7.11
C ALA A 98 11.76 -26.27 7.29
N TYR A 99 11.49 -27.56 7.20
CA TYR A 99 12.53 -28.59 7.27
C TYR A 99 13.49 -28.49 6.07
N ILE A 100 12.97 -28.33 4.85
CA ILE A 100 13.79 -28.19 3.62
C ILE A 100 14.71 -26.97 3.74
N ARG A 101 14.17 -25.82 4.14
CA ARG A 101 14.98 -24.59 4.34
C ARG A 101 16.09 -24.80 5.36
N HIS A 102 15.77 -25.35 6.53
CA HIS A 102 16.77 -25.62 7.56
C HIS A 102 17.86 -26.62 7.10
N TYR A 103 17.46 -27.64 6.34
CA TYR A 103 18.39 -28.62 5.76
C TYR A 103 19.31 -27.98 4.72
N GLU A 104 18.81 -27.08 3.88
CA GLU A 104 19.59 -26.34 2.89
C GLU A 104 20.56 -25.35 3.55
N GLU A 105 20.13 -24.65 4.60
CA GLU A 105 20.97 -23.73 5.38
C GLU A 105 22.14 -24.44 6.08
N MET A 106 21.88 -25.59 6.70
CA MET A 106 22.88 -26.36 7.42
C MET A 106 23.98 -26.93 6.48
N ARG A 107 23.70 -27.18 5.23
CA ARG A 107 24.62 -27.86 4.28
C ARG A 107 25.21 -26.96 3.19
N GLY A 108 24.96 -25.68 3.19
CA GLY A 108 25.59 -24.70 2.30
C GLY A 108 25.53 -25.12 0.82
N HIS A 109 24.46 -24.79 0.11
CA HIS A 109 24.29 -24.79 -1.37
C HIS A 109 24.89 -25.96 -2.20
N ALA A 110 25.23 -27.07 -1.59
CA ALA A 110 25.68 -28.26 -2.31
C ALA A 110 24.42 -29.06 -2.68
N GLY A 111 24.04 -29.09 -3.95
CA GLY A 111 22.87 -29.79 -4.51
C GLY A 111 22.79 -31.29 -4.24
N LEU A 112 22.79 -31.67 -2.97
CA LEU A 112 22.57 -33.04 -2.51
C LEU A 112 21.09 -33.35 -2.46
N PRO A 113 20.65 -34.57 -2.78
CA PRO A 113 19.24 -34.93 -2.73
C PRO A 113 18.70 -34.81 -1.30
N LEU A 114 17.45 -34.42 -1.19
CA LEU A 114 16.72 -34.38 0.10
C LEU A 114 16.68 -35.79 0.72
N PRO A 115 16.69 -35.88 2.06
CA PRO A 115 16.51 -37.15 2.74
C PRO A 115 15.11 -37.72 2.51
N VAL A 116 15.00 -39.06 2.53
CA VAL A 116 13.66 -39.69 2.49
C VAL A 116 13.06 -39.64 3.88
N MET A 117 12.03 -38.81 4.05
CA MET A 117 11.33 -38.65 5.32
C MET A 117 9.85 -39.08 5.22
N ARG A 118 9.57 -40.17 5.96
CA ARG A 118 8.20 -40.69 6.06
C ARG A 118 7.37 -39.95 7.09
N ALA A 119 8.00 -39.46 8.15
CA ALA A 119 7.38 -38.69 9.22
C ALA A 119 8.16 -37.40 9.49
N LEU A 120 7.45 -36.33 9.86
CA LEU A 120 8.01 -35.06 10.28
C LEU A 120 7.77 -34.87 11.78
N THR A 121 8.78 -34.47 12.53
CA THR A 121 8.65 -34.07 13.93
C THR A 121 8.04 -32.68 13.98
N LEU A 122 6.87 -32.54 14.63
CA LEU A 122 6.17 -31.26 14.72
C LEU A 122 6.76 -30.39 15.81
N GLY A 123 7.01 -29.12 15.47
CA GLY A 123 7.29 -28.07 16.43
C GLY A 123 6.11 -27.74 17.34
N SER A 124 6.32 -27.01 18.43
CA SER A 124 5.30 -26.69 19.44
C SER A 124 4.08 -25.97 18.85
N ALA A 125 4.29 -24.94 18.03
CA ALA A 125 3.23 -24.20 17.37
C ALA A 125 2.45 -25.07 16.36
N ALA A 126 3.12 -25.95 15.63
CA ALA A 126 2.49 -26.86 14.69
C ALA A 126 1.60 -27.92 15.40
N ARG A 127 1.98 -28.33 16.62
CA ARG A 127 1.16 -29.21 17.46
C ARG A 127 -0.17 -28.57 17.82
N ASP A 128 -0.16 -27.28 18.26
CA ASP A 128 -1.38 -26.54 18.59
C ASP A 128 -2.30 -26.39 17.37
N ARG A 129 -1.74 -26.04 16.20
CA ARG A 129 -2.50 -25.93 14.94
C ARG A 129 -3.08 -27.28 14.49
N LEU A 130 -2.32 -28.36 14.59
CA LEU A 130 -2.80 -29.70 14.24
C LEU A 130 -3.97 -30.11 15.13
N PHE A 131 -3.86 -29.87 16.46
CA PHE A 131 -4.94 -30.15 17.37
C PHE A 131 -6.23 -29.40 17.03
N ASP A 132 -6.13 -28.10 16.75
CA ASP A 132 -7.28 -27.26 16.34
C ASP A 132 -7.94 -27.76 15.04
N LEU A 133 -7.16 -28.32 14.09
CA LEU A 133 -7.70 -28.95 12.88
C LEU A 133 -8.40 -30.29 13.14
N LEU A 134 -8.01 -31.00 14.18
CA LEU A 134 -8.49 -32.35 14.53
C LEU A 134 -9.56 -32.34 15.64
N GLU A 135 -9.83 -31.20 16.28
CA GLU A 135 -10.82 -31.08 17.35
C GLU A 135 -12.18 -31.69 16.94
N GLY A 136 -12.71 -32.55 17.78
CA GLY A 136 -13.98 -33.28 17.55
C GLY A 136 -13.90 -34.43 16.56
N LYS A 137 -12.74 -34.71 15.94
CA LYS A 137 -12.53 -35.76 14.95
C LYS A 137 -11.81 -36.97 15.58
N GLU A 138 -11.80 -38.06 14.83
CA GLU A 138 -11.00 -39.25 15.14
C GLU A 138 -9.70 -39.22 14.34
N VAL A 139 -8.59 -39.53 15.00
CA VAL A 139 -7.26 -39.58 14.40
C VAL A 139 -6.59 -40.94 14.71
N GLN A 140 -5.90 -41.49 13.71
CA GLN A 140 -5.09 -42.70 13.91
C GLN A 140 -3.78 -42.35 14.59
N THR A 141 -3.49 -43.02 15.69
CA THR A 141 -2.25 -42.82 16.47
C THR A 141 -1.51 -44.15 16.65
N GLU A 142 -0.22 -44.06 16.82
CA GLU A 142 0.68 -45.18 17.17
C GLU A 142 1.38 -44.84 18.48
N ASP A 143 1.34 -45.74 19.46
CA ASP A 143 1.99 -45.57 20.73
C ASP A 143 3.48 -46.00 20.68
N GLU A 144 4.22 -45.81 21.76
CA GLU A 144 5.65 -46.16 21.86
C GLU A 144 5.92 -47.66 21.64
N LYS A 145 4.92 -48.54 21.81
CA LYS A 145 5.03 -49.99 21.62
C LYS A 145 4.65 -50.41 20.21
N GLY A 146 4.30 -49.47 19.33
CA GLY A 146 3.91 -49.72 17.94
C GLY A 146 2.47 -50.16 17.78
N ALA A 147 1.62 -49.97 18.79
CA ALA A 147 0.20 -50.36 18.72
C ALA A 147 -0.60 -49.21 18.06
N GLU A 148 -1.23 -49.50 16.92
CA GLU A 148 -2.12 -48.56 16.24
C GLU A 148 -3.45 -48.48 17.00
N ARG A 149 -3.92 -47.25 17.23
CA ARG A 149 -5.19 -46.92 17.88
C ARG A 149 -5.92 -45.80 17.14
N VAL A 150 -7.20 -45.66 17.41
CA VAL A 150 -7.98 -44.52 16.95
C VAL A 150 -8.34 -43.71 18.19
N CYS A 151 -7.80 -42.46 18.25
CA CYS A 151 -8.10 -41.57 19.37
C CYS A 151 -9.08 -40.48 18.91
N ARG A 152 -10.02 -40.15 19.79
CA ARG A 152 -10.90 -39.00 19.63
C ARG A 152 -10.24 -37.76 20.21
N VAL A 153 -10.21 -36.68 19.43
CA VAL A 153 -9.60 -35.43 19.86
C VAL A 153 -10.64 -34.55 20.54
N GLU A 154 -10.38 -34.18 21.80
CA GLU A 154 -11.34 -33.42 22.63
C GLU A 154 -10.64 -32.26 23.35
N ARG A 155 -11.27 -31.10 23.39
CA ARG A 155 -10.81 -29.95 24.20
C ARG A 155 -11.43 -30.08 25.59
N LYS A 156 -10.74 -30.79 26.48
CA LYS A 156 -11.19 -31.05 27.82
C LYS A 156 -10.04 -31.51 28.70
N ASP A 157 -10.09 -31.21 29.99
CA ASP A 157 -9.12 -31.72 30.94
C ASP A 157 -9.39 -33.22 31.25
N PRO A 158 -8.36 -34.07 31.12
CA PRO A 158 -8.49 -35.48 31.44
C PRO A 158 -8.67 -35.68 32.95
N ARG A 159 -9.54 -36.62 33.32
CA ARG A 159 -9.78 -36.99 34.72
C ARG A 159 -9.23 -38.39 34.99
N PHE A 160 -8.05 -38.46 35.54
CA PHE A 160 -7.44 -39.65 36.05
C PHE A 160 -7.02 -39.46 37.52
N PRO A 161 -7.10 -40.46 38.39
CA PRO A 161 -6.72 -40.34 39.77
C PRO A 161 -5.21 -40.26 39.90
N VAL A 162 -4.72 -39.27 40.68
CA VAL A 162 -3.35 -39.18 41.19
C VAL A 162 -3.40 -39.67 42.63
N GLU A 163 -2.87 -40.85 42.87
CA GLU A 163 -2.89 -41.47 44.19
C GLU A 163 -1.61 -41.08 44.95
N VAL A 164 -1.76 -40.63 46.20
CA VAL A 164 -0.62 -40.27 47.08
C VAL A 164 -0.72 -41.08 48.33
N GLU A 165 0.34 -41.82 48.64
CA GLU A 165 0.43 -42.68 49.79
C GLU A 165 1.70 -42.31 50.61
N ALA A 166 1.57 -42.38 51.96
CA ALA A 166 2.75 -42.21 52.84
C ALA A 166 3.68 -43.43 52.70
N ARG A 167 4.98 -43.21 52.53
CA ARG A 167 5.93 -44.29 52.33
C ARG A 167 7.27 -43.97 53.00
N GLY A 168 7.49 -44.64 54.15
CA GLY A 168 8.67 -44.37 54.99
C GLY A 168 8.59 -42.96 55.63
N ASP A 169 9.54 -42.14 55.40
CA ASP A 169 9.59 -40.72 55.86
C ASP A 169 9.12 -39.75 54.73
N GLY A 170 8.70 -40.26 53.55
CA GLY A 170 8.24 -39.44 52.40
C GLY A 170 6.87 -39.86 51.89
N ILE A 171 6.55 -39.47 50.67
CA ILE A 171 5.33 -39.79 49.93
C ILE A 171 5.65 -40.47 48.59
N ALA A 172 4.75 -41.34 48.16
CA ALA A 172 4.75 -41.96 46.85
C ALA A 172 3.56 -41.42 46.03
N VAL A 173 3.82 -40.81 44.88
CA VAL A 173 2.80 -40.29 43.98
C VAL A 173 2.71 -41.18 42.77
N THR A 174 1.49 -41.69 42.47
CA THR A 174 1.27 -42.65 41.38
C THR A 174 0.25 -42.17 40.36
N VAL A 175 0.55 -42.39 39.04
CA VAL A 175 -0.33 -42.11 37.93
C VAL A 175 -0.42 -43.31 37.00
N PRO A 176 -1.46 -43.45 36.16
CA PRO A 176 -1.58 -44.53 35.17
C PRO A 176 -0.43 -44.52 34.13
N SER A 177 0.20 -45.67 33.87
CA SER A 177 1.34 -45.79 32.95
C SER A 177 0.97 -45.62 31.46
N ALA A 178 -0.32 -45.72 31.14
CA ALA A 178 -0.84 -45.54 29.79
C ALA A 178 -0.90 -44.08 29.31
N LEU A 179 -0.73 -43.15 30.22
CA LEU A 179 -0.74 -41.72 29.90
C LEU A 179 0.53 -41.33 29.19
N THR A 180 0.40 -40.58 28.08
CA THR A 180 1.48 -39.94 27.37
C THR A 180 1.17 -38.47 27.21
N SER A 181 2.10 -37.61 27.50
CA SER A 181 1.92 -36.15 27.40
C SER A 181 2.89 -35.52 26.43
N PHE A 182 2.50 -34.42 25.80
CA PHE A 182 3.37 -33.57 25.01
C PHE A 182 2.90 -32.12 25.05
N ARG A 183 3.81 -31.18 24.89
CA ARG A 183 3.52 -29.76 25.01
C ARG A 183 3.46 -29.10 23.63
N GLY A 184 2.41 -28.28 23.38
CA GLY A 184 2.36 -27.30 22.32
C GLY A 184 3.04 -26.00 22.77
N GLU A 185 2.85 -24.91 22.05
CA GLU A 185 3.33 -23.59 22.47
C GLU A 185 2.42 -23.03 23.59
N GLN A 186 1.13 -23.22 23.46
CA GLN A 186 0.10 -22.68 24.38
C GLN A 186 -0.50 -23.71 25.32
N ARG A 187 -0.53 -25.00 24.98
CA ARG A 187 -1.29 -26.02 25.68
C ARG A 187 -0.52 -27.31 25.93
N LEU A 188 -0.93 -28.03 27.00
CA LEU A 188 -0.56 -29.40 27.25
C LEU A 188 -1.56 -30.34 26.55
N TYR A 189 -1.05 -31.38 25.95
CA TYR A 189 -1.82 -32.47 25.33
C TYR A 189 -1.57 -33.77 26.08
N VAL A 190 -2.64 -34.48 26.40
CA VAL A 190 -2.56 -35.76 27.12
C VAL A 190 -3.30 -36.81 26.31
N ALA A 191 -2.66 -37.95 26.05
CA ALA A 191 -3.27 -39.12 25.42
C ALA A 191 -3.43 -40.26 26.42
N ASP A 192 -4.62 -40.86 26.50
CA ASP A 192 -4.90 -42.05 27.33
C ASP A 192 -5.02 -43.34 26.49
N GLY A 193 -4.77 -43.26 25.20
CA GLY A 193 -4.88 -44.34 24.22
C GLY A 193 -6.26 -44.51 23.57
N LEU A 194 -7.28 -43.76 24.02
CA LEU A 194 -8.62 -43.67 23.40
C LEU A 194 -8.94 -42.23 23.04
N HIS A 195 -8.43 -41.27 23.80
CA HIS A 195 -8.67 -39.88 23.63
C HIS A 195 -7.35 -39.12 23.55
N LEU A 196 -7.35 -38.01 22.82
CA LEU A 196 -6.29 -36.99 22.80
C LEU A 196 -6.89 -35.69 23.31
N PHE A 197 -6.54 -35.32 24.54
CA PHE A 197 -7.08 -34.18 25.25
C PHE A 197 -6.21 -32.94 25.01
N GLY A 198 -6.82 -31.82 24.65
CA GLY A 198 -6.20 -30.49 24.71
C GLY A 198 -6.63 -29.80 25.98
N CYS A 199 -5.70 -29.67 26.92
CA CYS A 199 -5.95 -29.21 28.27
C CYS A 199 -6.15 -27.70 28.40
N SER A 200 -6.84 -27.26 29.48
CA SER A 200 -6.97 -25.86 29.88
C SER A 200 -5.61 -25.27 30.33
N GLU A 201 -5.55 -23.96 30.41
CA GLU A 201 -4.37 -23.24 30.89
C GLU A 201 -4.01 -23.63 32.33
N LEU A 202 -5.01 -23.67 33.21
CA LEU A 202 -4.84 -24.10 34.61
C LEU A 202 -4.28 -25.53 34.72
N TYR A 203 -4.82 -26.45 33.92
CA TYR A 203 -4.33 -27.82 33.88
C TYR A 203 -2.92 -27.93 33.33
N THR A 204 -2.61 -27.12 32.30
CA THR A 204 -1.31 -27.05 31.66
C THR A 204 -0.23 -26.57 32.64
N GLU A 205 -0.52 -25.54 33.43
CA GLU A 205 0.37 -25.01 34.44
C GLU A 205 0.60 -25.99 35.61
N THR A 206 -0.47 -26.60 36.06
CA THR A 206 -0.42 -27.54 37.22
C THR A 206 0.24 -28.87 36.86
N MET A 207 -0.17 -29.47 35.74
CA MET A 207 0.19 -30.86 35.39
C MET A 207 1.36 -31.00 34.44
N GLY A 208 1.72 -29.93 33.67
CA GLY A 208 2.66 -30.04 32.58
C GLY A 208 4.04 -30.55 33.01
N VAL A 209 4.67 -29.86 33.95
CA VAL A 209 6.00 -30.24 34.48
C VAL A 209 5.96 -31.57 35.25
N PHE A 210 4.88 -31.81 35.94
CA PHE A 210 4.69 -33.07 36.71
C PHE A 210 4.63 -34.29 35.78
N LEU A 211 3.82 -34.24 34.72
CA LEU A 211 3.67 -35.34 33.77
C LEU A 211 4.98 -35.58 32.99
N GLU A 212 5.66 -34.54 32.59
CA GLU A 212 6.99 -34.64 31.97
C GLU A 212 8.00 -35.34 32.86
N GLN A 213 8.03 -35.01 34.13
CA GLN A 213 8.89 -35.63 35.16
C GLN A 213 8.52 -37.09 35.36
N MET A 214 7.22 -37.42 35.41
CA MET A 214 6.71 -38.79 35.51
C MET A 214 7.08 -39.66 34.32
N GLU A 215 7.14 -39.07 33.11
CA GLU A 215 7.59 -39.77 31.90
C GLU A 215 9.10 -40.04 31.90
N GLN A 216 9.89 -39.10 32.38
CA GLN A 216 11.34 -39.21 32.33
C GLN A 216 11.93 -40.00 33.52
N GLY A 217 11.37 -39.82 34.70
CA GLY A 217 11.92 -40.34 35.96
C GLY A 217 11.03 -41.32 36.76
N GLY A 218 9.75 -41.45 36.42
CA GLY A 218 8.80 -42.31 37.13
C GLY A 218 9.12 -43.80 36.94
N ARG A 219 9.11 -44.55 38.05
CA ARG A 219 9.33 -46.02 38.02
C ARG A 219 8.03 -46.73 37.74
N GLU A 220 8.03 -47.69 36.80
CA GLU A 220 6.87 -48.58 36.60
C GLU A 220 6.64 -49.49 37.81
N CYS A 221 5.44 -49.43 38.38
CA CYS A 221 5.04 -50.22 39.55
C CYS A 221 3.72 -50.99 39.31
N GLY A 222 3.41 -51.90 40.21
CA GLY A 222 2.22 -52.76 40.10
C GLY A 222 2.48 -54.12 39.42
N SER A 223 1.59 -55.10 39.61
CA SER A 223 1.75 -56.50 39.14
C SER A 223 1.80 -56.63 37.59
N ARG A 224 1.26 -55.63 36.83
CA ARG A 224 1.25 -55.55 35.36
C ARG A 224 1.94 -54.30 34.83
N LYS A 225 2.68 -53.55 35.67
CA LYS A 225 3.30 -52.27 35.29
C LYS A 225 2.27 -51.26 34.79
N GLU A 226 1.11 -51.18 35.43
CA GLU A 226 -0.03 -50.33 35.01
C GLU A 226 0.07 -48.91 35.55
N LYS A 227 0.96 -48.67 36.52
CA LYS A 227 1.17 -47.37 37.20
C LYS A 227 2.63 -46.93 37.11
N ARG A 228 2.87 -45.62 37.10
CA ARG A 228 4.19 -45.01 37.34
C ARG A 228 4.21 -44.36 38.70
N GLU A 229 5.31 -44.44 39.41
CA GLU A 229 5.50 -43.96 40.80
C GLU A 229 6.64 -42.96 40.85
N LEU A 230 6.44 -41.81 41.52
CA LEU A 230 7.43 -40.82 41.91
C LEU A 230 7.54 -40.82 43.43
N LEU A 231 8.76 -40.94 43.96
CA LEU A 231 9.00 -40.86 45.41
C LEU A 231 9.50 -39.45 45.79
N VAL A 232 8.82 -38.79 46.70
CA VAL A 232 9.19 -37.48 47.24
C VAL A 232 9.62 -37.61 48.68
N GLY A 233 10.85 -37.19 49.00
CA GLY A 233 11.39 -37.23 50.39
C GLY A 233 10.72 -36.20 51.30
N SER A 234 10.75 -36.47 52.61
CA SER A 234 10.09 -35.61 53.62
C SER A 234 10.49 -34.14 53.54
N ARG A 235 11.73 -33.84 53.19
CA ARG A 235 12.22 -32.46 53.06
C ARG A 235 11.61 -31.70 51.87
N ASP A 236 11.19 -32.43 50.82
CA ASP A 236 10.69 -31.84 49.58
C ASP A 236 9.15 -31.82 49.55
N ILE A 237 8.47 -32.42 50.52
CA ILE A 237 6.99 -32.48 50.57
C ILE A 237 6.38 -31.09 50.64
N PRO A 238 6.81 -30.12 51.46
CA PRO A 238 6.18 -28.79 51.48
C PRO A 238 6.25 -28.08 50.14
N LEU A 239 7.42 -28.15 49.52
CA LEU A 239 7.62 -27.56 48.19
C LEU A 239 6.80 -28.25 47.10
N PHE A 240 6.76 -29.58 47.16
CA PHE A 240 5.98 -30.39 46.22
C PHE A 240 4.46 -30.18 46.39
N TYR A 241 4.00 -30.06 47.64
CA TYR A 241 2.62 -29.71 47.93
C TYR A 241 2.24 -28.35 47.36
N ALA A 242 2.96 -27.28 47.69
CA ALA A 242 2.68 -25.93 47.26
C ALA A 242 2.73 -25.75 45.71
N ARG A 243 3.59 -26.51 45.03
CA ARG A 243 3.78 -26.39 43.57
C ARG A 243 2.94 -27.32 42.72
N VAL A 244 2.57 -28.45 43.24
CA VAL A 244 1.99 -29.54 42.46
C VAL A 244 0.69 -30.04 43.05
N LEU A 245 0.69 -30.46 44.34
CA LEU A 245 -0.46 -31.12 44.94
C LEU A 245 -1.64 -30.19 45.24
N GLU A 246 -1.38 -28.96 45.61
CA GLU A 246 -2.43 -27.94 45.80
C GLU A 246 -3.23 -27.70 44.52
N GLY A 247 -2.53 -27.58 43.39
CA GLY A 247 -3.18 -27.47 42.06
C GLY A 247 -3.97 -28.71 41.68
N MET A 248 -3.46 -29.92 42.00
CA MET A 248 -4.17 -31.19 41.76
C MET A 248 -5.42 -31.35 42.66
N GLU A 249 -5.37 -30.83 43.89
CA GLU A 249 -6.53 -30.76 44.81
C GLU A 249 -7.60 -29.82 44.23
N ALA A 250 -7.21 -28.64 43.75
CA ALA A 250 -8.11 -27.69 43.08
C ALA A 250 -8.74 -28.27 41.82
N LEU A 251 -8.01 -29.11 41.05
CA LEU A 251 -8.52 -29.83 39.87
C LEU A 251 -9.41 -31.03 40.24
N GLY A 252 -9.46 -31.43 41.51
CA GLY A 252 -10.25 -32.59 42.03
C GLY A 252 -9.75 -33.94 41.55
N ILE A 253 -8.45 -34.07 41.22
CA ILE A 253 -7.83 -35.31 40.73
C ILE A 253 -6.95 -35.99 41.79
N LEU A 254 -6.66 -35.31 42.91
CA LEU A 254 -5.86 -35.86 44.01
C LEU A 254 -6.62 -36.86 44.88
N GLN A 255 -6.04 -38.04 45.11
CA GLN A 255 -6.56 -39.07 46.04
C GLN A 255 -5.50 -39.36 47.11
N SER A 256 -5.71 -38.84 48.31
CA SER A 256 -4.79 -38.99 49.45
C SER A 256 -5.54 -39.14 50.77
N PRO A 257 -6.24 -40.28 51.02
CA PRO A 257 -7.15 -40.42 52.13
C PRO A 257 -6.48 -40.43 53.54
N GLU A 258 -5.17 -40.61 53.66
CA GLU A 258 -4.48 -40.82 54.94
C GLU A 258 -3.47 -39.70 55.31
N ILE A 259 -3.31 -38.64 54.49
CA ILE A 259 -2.30 -37.59 54.69
C ILE A 259 -2.98 -36.32 55.15
N ASP A 260 -2.56 -35.78 56.30
CA ASP A 260 -2.96 -34.47 56.79
C ASP A 260 -2.07 -33.36 56.16
N TRP A 261 -2.61 -32.75 55.08
CA TRP A 261 -1.88 -31.73 54.30
C TRP A 261 -1.71 -30.38 55.04
N GLU A 262 -2.52 -30.09 56.06
CA GLU A 262 -2.39 -28.84 56.81
C GLU A 262 -1.00 -28.67 57.45
N LYS A 263 -0.33 -29.79 57.79
CA LYS A 263 1.05 -29.78 58.33
C LYS A 263 2.11 -29.35 57.31
N TYR A 264 1.80 -29.38 56.04
CA TYR A 264 2.76 -29.07 54.98
C TYR A 264 2.37 -27.81 54.21
N ARG A 265 1.31 -27.09 54.58
CA ARG A 265 0.98 -25.79 54.07
C ARG A 265 1.98 -24.74 54.56
N PRO A 266 2.61 -24.00 53.64
CA PRO A 266 3.50 -22.92 54.05
C PRO A 266 2.75 -21.86 54.86
N GLU A 267 3.44 -21.29 55.87
CA GLU A 267 2.95 -20.11 56.59
C GLU A 267 2.89 -18.91 55.62
N ALA A 268 1.98 -17.97 55.85
CA ALA A 268 1.81 -16.79 55.05
C ALA A 268 3.06 -15.89 55.09
N LEU A 269 3.78 -15.84 54.00
CA LEU A 269 4.95 -14.97 53.84
C LEU A 269 4.49 -13.51 53.67
N LYS A 270 5.06 -12.59 54.46
CA LYS A 270 4.89 -11.16 54.26
C LYS A 270 6.22 -10.55 53.84
N ALA A 271 6.19 -9.78 52.75
CA ALA A 271 7.35 -9.04 52.27
C ALA A 271 7.16 -7.54 52.46
N ARG A 272 8.22 -6.85 52.86
CA ARG A 272 8.26 -5.41 53.01
C ARG A 272 9.51 -4.86 52.34
N PHE A 273 9.31 -3.86 51.47
CA PHE A 273 10.38 -3.21 50.70
C PHE A 273 10.47 -1.74 51.08
N GLU A 274 11.55 -1.32 51.71
CA GLU A 274 11.78 0.07 52.09
C GLU A 274 12.74 0.69 51.06
N PHE A 275 12.27 1.70 50.33
CA PHE A 275 13.07 2.44 49.36
C PHE A 275 13.45 3.81 49.93
N ASP A 276 14.74 4.13 49.88
CA ASP A 276 15.30 5.40 50.32
C ASP A 276 16.27 5.98 49.28
N SER A 277 16.60 7.28 49.41
CA SER A 277 17.50 7.97 48.49
C SER A 277 18.17 9.15 49.18
N ASP A 278 19.50 9.19 49.16
CA ASP A 278 20.29 10.30 49.67
C ASP A 278 20.59 11.37 48.59
N SER A 279 20.46 11.00 47.31
CA SER A 279 20.65 11.92 46.20
C SER A 279 19.76 11.51 45.00
N PRO A 280 19.45 12.42 44.06
CA PRO A 280 18.65 12.08 42.88
C PRO A 280 19.21 10.94 42.02
N ASP A 281 20.53 10.65 42.11
CA ASP A 281 21.22 9.64 41.31
C ASP A 281 21.41 8.32 42.06
N GLU A 282 20.73 8.15 43.21
CA GLU A 282 20.87 6.98 44.06
C GLU A 282 19.51 6.45 44.48
N LEU A 283 19.35 5.14 44.57
CA LEU A 283 18.20 4.46 45.13
C LEU A 283 18.65 3.28 45.93
N ARG A 284 18.19 3.21 47.17
CA ARG A 284 18.49 2.15 48.14
C ARG A 284 17.24 1.33 48.38
N LEU A 285 17.42 0.02 48.58
CA LEU A 285 16.37 -0.91 48.93
C LEU A 285 16.80 -1.73 50.15
N ARG A 286 15.93 -1.75 51.16
CA ARG A 286 16.02 -2.67 52.31
C ARG A 286 14.86 -3.64 52.26
N PRO A 287 15.06 -4.88 51.79
CA PRO A 287 14.02 -5.89 51.75
C PRO A 287 13.94 -6.66 53.07
N THR A 288 12.72 -6.92 53.51
CA THR A 288 12.49 -7.67 54.76
C THR A 288 11.37 -8.68 54.52
N LEU A 289 11.59 -9.94 54.93
CA LEU A 289 10.61 -11.01 54.88
C LEU A 289 10.21 -11.43 56.29
N SER A 290 8.96 -11.83 56.50
CA SER A 290 8.50 -12.30 57.83
C SER A 290 7.49 -13.44 57.73
N TYR A 291 7.63 -14.39 58.66
CA TYR A 291 6.66 -15.43 59.00
C TYR A 291 6.19 -15.20 60.43
N GLY A 292 4.94 -14.81 60.61
CA GLY A 292 4.46 -14.42 61.97
C GLY A 292 5.32 -13.30 62.55
N ASP A 293 5.92 -13.55 63.70
CA ASP A 293 6.79 -12.59 64.42
C ASP A 293 8.26 -12.71 64.02
N PHE A 294 8.65 -13.70 63.26
CA PHE A 294 10.01 -13.93 62.80
C PHE A 294 10.31 -13.13 61.50
N THR A 295 11.37 -12.30 61.53
CA THR A 295 11.74 -11.41 60.43
C THR A 295 13.18 -11.68 60.01
N PHE A 296 13.44 -11.71 58.70
CA PHE A 296 14.76 -11.96 58.14
C PHE A 296 14.95 -11.22 56.80
N SER A 297 16.19 -11.06 56.38
CA SER A 297 16.51 -10.52 55.05
C SER A 297 16.57 -11.65 54.02
N PRO A 298 15.95 -11.51 52.85
CA PRO A 298 15.95 -12.55 51.80
C PRO A 298 17.33 -12.78 51.17
N LEU A 299 18.29 -11.91 51.45
CA LEU A 299 19.63 -11.96 50.82
C LEU A 299 20.75 -12.23 51.88
N ALA A 300 20.41 -12.26 53.18
CA ALA A 300 21.33 -12.62 54.21
C ALA A 300 21.26 -14.12 54.50
N ASP A 301 22.41 -14.70 54.92
CA ASP A 301 22.47 -16.13 55.32
C ASP A 301 21.94 -16.33 56.72
N GLU A 302 20.70 -15.89 56.97
CA GLU A 302 20.04 -15.98 58.25
C GLU A 302 19.35 -17.33 58.46
N HIS A 303 19.53 -17.92 59.65
CA HIS A 303 18.99 -19.25 59.91
C HIS A 303 17.51 -19.15 60.34
N VAL A 304 16.59 -19.43 59.41
CA VAL A 304 15.17 -19.51 59.77
C VAL A 304 14.90 -20.73 60.65
N PRO A 305 14.15 -20.62 61.76
CA PRO A 305 13.83 -21.73 62.65
C PRO A 305 13.16 -22.91 61.88
N ARG A 306 13.53 -24.13 62.27
CA ARG A 306 13.05 -25.36 61.56
C ARG A 306 11.57 -25.62 61.74
N GLU A 307 10.95 -25.01 62.75
CA GLU A 307 9.55 -25.11 63.11
C GLU A 307 8.65 -24.34 62.12
N ILE A 308 9.21 -23.39 61.40
CA ILE A 308 8.48 -22.57 60.40
C ILE A 308 8.44 -23.33 59.07
N CYS A 309 7.22 -23.65 58.59
CA CYS A 309 7.01 -24.17 57.24
C CYS A 309 7.15 -23.03 56.20
N ARG A 310 8.31 -22.93 55.54
CA ARG A 310 8.66 -21.84 54.64
C ARG A 310 7.99 -21.97 53.29
N ASP A 311 7.52 -20.86 52.75
CA ASP A 311 7.15 -20.75 51.32
C ASP A 311 8.39 -20.46 50.45
N VAL A 312 9.23 -21.47 50.27
CA VAL A 312 10.50 -21.36 49.53
C VAL A 312 10.28 -20.84 48.09
N PRO A 313 9.21 -21.23 47.35
CA PRO A 313 8.92 -20.63 46.06
C PRO A 313 8.70 -19.13 46.10
N ALA A 314 7.89 -18.63 47.02
CA ALA A 314 7.62 -17.20 47.15
C ALA A 314 8.89 -16.44 47.56
N GLU A 315 9.66 -16.95 48.50
CA GLU A 315 10.97 -16.38 48.87
C GLU A 315 11.93 -16.32 47.68
N PHE A 316 12.02 -17.39 46.90
CA PHE A 316 12.85 -17.43 45.69
C PHE A 316 12.39 -16.46 44.63
N TYR A 317 11.08 -16.33 44.45
CA TYR A 317 10.51 -15.36 43.51
C TYR A 317 10.86 -13.92 43.92
N ILE A 318 10.70 -13.59 45.21
CA ILE A 318 11.07 -12.27 45.78
C ILE A 318 12.57 -12.01 45.62
N SER A 319 13.41 -12.98 45.95
CA SER A 319 14.87 -12.84 45.84
C SER A 319 15.28 -12.63 44.35
N ARG A 320 14.64 -13.35 43.45
CA ARG A 320 14.86 -13.18 41.99
C ARG A 320 14.36 -11.83 41.52
N LEU A 321 13.22 -11.35 42.03
CA LEU A 321 12.70 -10.02 41.68
C LEU A 321 13.68 -8.93 42.15
N ILE A 322 14.20 -9.03 43.35
CA ILE A 322 15.19 -8.10 43.90
C ILE A 322 16.48 -8.10 43.06
N THR A 323 17.06 -9.29 42.81
CA THR A 323 18.31 -9.41 42.04
C THR A 323 18.18 -9.05 40.55
N ARG A 324 16.98 -9.01 40.03
CA ARG A 324 16.70 -8.52 38.65
C ARG A 324 16.98 -7.02 38.54
N TYR A 325 16.67 -6.25 39.55
CA TYR A 325 16.76 -4.79 39.56
C TYR A 325 17.96 -4.23 40.30
N PHE A 326 18.46 -4.93 41.31
CA PHE A 326 19.56 -4.49 42.14
C PHE A 326 20.73 -5.47 42.01
N SER A 327 21.85 -5.00 41.52
CA SER A 327 23.05 -5.81 41.28
C SER A 327 24.17 -5.54 42.27
N TYR A 328 24.04 -4.52 43.09
CA TYR A 328 25.08 -4.13 44.07
C TYR A 328 24.52 -4.17 45.48
N TRP A 329 25.27 -4.84 46.37
CA TRP A 329 25.00 -5.01 47.81
C TRP A 329 26.04 -4.26 48.62
N GLU A 330 25.63 -3.41 49.57
CA GLU A 330 26.53 -2.68 50.47
C GLU A 330 26.67 -3.45 51.80
N ASP A 331 27.81 -4.12 51.99
CA ASP A 331 28.05 -5.05 53.14
C ASP A 331 27.91 -4.39 54.54
N GLU A 332 28.24 -3.12 54.64
CA GLU A 332 28.22 -2.43 55.95
C GLU A 332 26.80 -2.04 56.40
N SER A 333 25.89 -1.76 55.49
CA SER A 333 24.53 -1.33 55.80
C SER A 333 23.48 -2.43 55.60
N GLY A 334 23.80 -3.49 54.88
CA GLY A 334 22.84 -4.53 54.50
C GLY A 334 21.79 -4.06 53.48
N GLU A 335 22.10 -3.03 52.73
CA GLU A 335 21.21 -2.41 51.74
C GLU A 335 21.65 -2.68 50.29
N LEU A 336 20.71 -2.74 49.39
CA LEU A 336 20.94 -2.81 47.95
C LEU A 336 20.92 -1.41 47.40
N VAL A 337 21.92 -1.06 46.59
CA VAL A 337 22.09 0.32 46.11
C VAL A 337 22.25 0.35 44.59
N ILE A 338 21.51 1.24 43.95
CA ILE A 338 21.74 1.70 42.58
C ILE A 338 22.34 3.10 42.68
N ARG A 339 23.53 3.33 42.11
CA ARG A 339 24.20 4.62 42.16
C ARG A 339 24.76 4.99 40.78
N GLY A 340 24.34 6.14 40.26
CA GLY A 340 24.87 6.68 38.97
C GLY A 340 24.46 5.92 37.73
N ASP A 341 23.52 4.99 37.79
CA ASP A 341 22.95 4.25 36.65
C ASP A 341 21.50 4.70 36.44
N GLU A 342 21.32 5.66 35.50
CA GLU A 342 20.00 6.20 35.16
C GLU A 342 19.05 5.16 34.52
N ASP A 343 19.59 4.21 33.77
CA ASP A 343 18.76 3.17 33.12
C ASP A 343 18.21 2.20 34.15
N ALA A 344 19.05 1.79 35.15
CA ALA A 344 18.62 0.94 36.26
C ALA A 344 17.59 1.67 37.12
N LEU A 345 17.84 2.95 37.47
CA LEU A 345 16.88 3.79 38.20
C LEU A 345 15.53 3.87 37.51
N TYR A 346 15.53 4.17 36.23
CA TYR A 346 14.29 4.22 35.42
C TYR A 346 13.57 2.87 35.41
N GLN A 347 14.29 1.75 35.23
CA GLN A 347 13.69 0.42 35.22
C GLN A 347 13.03 0.07 36.57
N VAL A 348 13.68 0.36 37.70
CA VAL A 348 13.06 0.14 39.00
C VAL A 348 11.81 0.98 39.18
N LEU A 349 11.87 2.27 38.86
CA LEU A 349 10.74 3.17 39.04
C LEU A 349 9.56 2.88 38.11
N SER A 350 9.84 2.46 36.86
CA SER A 350 8.79 2.23 35.82
C SER A 350 8.24 0.81 35.84
N GLU A 351 9.09 -0.21 35.98
CA GLU A 351 8.73 -1.63 35.85
C GLU A 351 8.82 -2.38 37.19
N GLY A 352 9.81 -2.04 38.05
CA GLY A 352 10.08 -2.71 39.31
C GLY A 352 9.07 -2.36 40.40
N MET A 353 8.79 -1.08 40.65
CA MET A 353 7.86 -0.63 41.69
C MET A 353 6.48 -1.31 41.63
N PRO A 354 5.80 -1.42 40.47
CA PRO A 354 4.56 -2.17 40.39
C PRO A 354 4.72 -3.64 40.79
N GLN A 355 5.81 -4.31 40.39
CA GLN A 355 6.06 -5.72 40.69
C GLN A 355 6.35 -5.92 42.17
N PHE A 356 7.06 -5.00 42.83
CA PHE A 356 7.25 -5.04 44.29
C PHE A 356 5.93 -4.83 45.05
N GLN A 357 5.04 -3.96 44.56
CA GLN A 357 3.71 -3.73 45.14
C GLN A 357 2.77 -4.94 45.01
N GLU A 358 2.93 -5.76 43.96
CA GLU A 358 2.16 -7.00 43.80
C GLU A 358 2.55 -8.07 44.81
N VAL A 359 3.80 -8.11 45.29
CA VAL A 359 4.32 -9.18 46.15
C VAL A 359 4.49 -8.78 47.62
N GLY A 360 4.36 -7.51 47.95
CA GLY A 360 4.52 -7.05 49.31
C GLY A 360 4.23 -5.57 49.59
N GLU A 361 4.45 -5.12 50.78
CA GLU A 361 4.28 -3.72 51.19
C GLU A 361 5.50 -2.89 50.77
N VAL A 362 5.25 -1.80 50.01
CA VAL A 362 6.28 -0.88 49.53
C VAL A 362 6.22 0.41 50.33
N TRP A 363 7.31 0.77 50.95
CA TRP A 363 7.49 2.01 51.69
C TRP A 363 8.49 2.91 50.96
N LEU A 364 8.09 4.17 50.72
CA LEU A 364 8.90 5.15 50.01
C LEU A 364 9.25 6.30 50.97
N SER A 365 10.52 6.65 51.08
CA SER A 365 10.93 7.89 51.74
C SER A 365 10.43 9.12 50.98
N GLU A 366 10.47 10.28 51.63
CA GLU A 366 10.07 11.54 51.03
C GLU A 366 10.94 11.90 49.80
N SER A 367 12.23 11.58 49.88
CA SER A 367 13.20 11.75 48.79
C SER A 367 12.84 10.91 47.54
N VAL A 368 12.47 9.66 47.71
CA VAL A 368 12.08 8.75 46.59
C VAL A 368 10.75 9.15 45.97
N ARG A 369 9.81 9.72 46.72
CA ARG A 369 8.53 10.19 46.21
C ARG A 369 8.69 11.30 45.16
N HIS A 370 9.82 12.02 45.15
CA HIS A 370 10.17 12.99 44.12
C HIS A 370 10.80 12.35 42.87
N LEU A 371 11.27 11.12 42.92
CA LEU A 371 11.83 10.37 41.82
C LEU A 371 10.71 9.54 41.12
N ARG A 372 9.81 10.20 40.42
CA ARG A 372 8.68 9.53 39.77
C ARG A 372 8.82 9.52 38.26
N VAL A 373 8.15 8.57 37.62
CA VAL A 373 8.05 8.47 36.17
C VAL A 373 6.74 9.11 35.73
N LEU A 374 6.86 10.20 34.99
CA LEU A 374 5.74 10.91 34.40
C LEU A 374 5.30 10.23 33.10
N PRO A 375 3.99 10.19 32.79
CA PRO A 375 3.50 9.70 31.53
C PRO A 375 3.99 10.59 30.36
N PRO A 376 3.90 10.12 29.11
CA PRO A 376 4.23 10.93 27.95
C PRO A 376 3.45 12.25 27.95
N PRO A 377 4.08 13.37 27.50
CA PRO A 377 3.45 14.68 27.57
C PRO A 377 2.22 14.74 26.65
N GLU A 378 1.14 15.30 27.15
CA GLU A 378 -0.02 15.63 26.31
C GLU A 378 0.31 16.91 25.51
N VAL A 379 0.27 16.77 24.18
CA VAL A 379 0.50 17.88 23.25
C VAL A 379 -0.83 18.32 22.70
N SER A 380 -1.16 19.60 22.85
CA SER A 380 -2.33 20.23 22.25
C SER A 380 -1.92 21.24 21.17
N MET A 381 -2.72 21.37 20.14
CA MET A 381 -2.49 22.36 19.10
C MET A 381 -3.76 23.16 18.82
N GLY A 382 -3.58 24.49 18.75
CA GLY A 382 -4.57 25.41 18.24
C GLY A 382 -4.24 25.82 16.81
N VAL A 383 -5.27 25.96 15.94
CA VAL A 383 -5.12 26.44 14.56
C VAL A 383 -6.19 27.49 14.29
N SER A 384 -5.75 28.65 13.81
CA SER A 384 -6.62 29.73 13.36
C SER A 384 -6.26 30.18 11.96
N LEU A 385 -7.27 30.59 11.16
CA LEU A 385 -7.12 31.08 9.80
C LEU A 385 -7.08 32.62 9.77
N GLY A 386 -5.96 33.19 9.38
CA GLY A 386 -5.82 34.65 9.27
C GLY A 386 -5.01 35.04 8.02
N GLY A 387 -5.61 35.90 7.15
CA GLY A 387 -4.89 36.50 6.01
C GLY A 387 -4.29 35.53 4.98
N GLY A 388 -4.89 34.35 4.79
CA GLY A 388 -4.39 33.31 3.86
C GLY A 388 -3.31 32.39 4.46
N TRP A 389 -2.99 32.56 5.74
CA TRP A 389 -2.06 31.75 6.50
C TRP A 389 -2.81 31.07 7.66
N LEU A 390 -2.25 29.97 8.15
CA LEU A 390 -2.66 29.36 9.41
C LEU A 390 -1.68 29.76 10.50
N ASP A 391 -2.20 30.35 11.56
CA ASP A 391 -1.48 30.56 12.80
C ASP A 391 -1.59 29.26 13.63
N LEU A 392 -0.48 28.57 13.80
CA LEU A 392 -0.35 27.33 14.57
C LEU A 392 0.15 27.67 15.97
N LYS A 393 -0.54 27.19 17.01
CA LYS A 393 -0.16 27.29 18.43
C LYS A 393 0.07 25.91 19.00
N ILE A 394 1.25 25.67 19.55
CA ILE A 394 1.61 24.39 20.18
C ILE A 394 1.64 24.62 21.68
N GLU A 395 0.81 23.89 22.43
CA GLU A 395 0.77 23.93 23.88
C GLU A 395 1.09 22.55 24.43
N THR A 396 1.95 22.50 25.43
CA THR A 396 2.33 21.28 26.15
C THR A 396 2.02 21.42 27.62
N ALA A 397 1.28 20.47 28.17
CA ALA A 397 0.96 20.48 29.59
C ALA A 397 2.21 20.15 30.43
N GLY A 398 2.74 21.14 31.16
CA GLY A 398 3.77 20.92 32.19
C GLY A 398 5.23 20.86 31.70
N ILE A 399 5.50 21.13 30.41
CA ILE A 399 6.87 21.13 29.89
C ILE A 399 7.17 22.47 29.21
N ASP A 400 8.33 23.06 29.56
CA ASP A 400 8.82 24.28 28.89
C ASP A 400 9.09 23.99 27.40
N PRO A 401 8.67 24.85 26.46
CA PRO A 401 8.97 24.69 25.03
C PRO A 401 10.47 24.49 24.73
N ALA A 402 11.37 25.07 25.49
CA ALA A 402 12.80 24.87 25.33
C ALA A 402 13.24 23.44 25.71
N GLU A 403 12.64 22.87 26.73
CA GLU A 403 12.90 21.48 27.18
C GLU A 403 12.26 20.45 26.25
N LEU A 404 11.11 20.78 25.66
CA LEU A 404 10.44 19.94 24.66
C LEU A 404 11.32 19.64 23.43
N LEU A 405 12.18 20.55 23.03
CA LEU A 405 13.15 20.29 21.95
C LEU A 405 14.17 19.21 22.35
N GLN A 406 14.61 19.17 23.61
CA GLN A 406 15.50 18.13 24.10
C GLN A 406 14.76 16.80 24.18
N VAL A 407 13.54 16.80 24.69
CA VAL A 407 12.64 15.61 24.72
C VAL A 407 12.47 15.01 23.32
N LEU A 408 12.21 15.83 22.28
CA LEU A 408 12.11 15.35 20.90
C LEU A 408 13.45 14.84 20.34
N SER A 409 14.58 15.46 20.74
CA SER A 409 15.91 14.99 20.34
C SER A 409 16.20 13.59 20.87
N GLU A 410 15.89 13.35 22.14
CA GLU A 410 16.07 12.04 22.80
C GLU A 410 15.09 11.01 22.24
N TYR A 411 13.83 11.41 21.96
CA TYR A 411 12.85 10.57 21.28
C TYR A 411 13.33 10.10 19.90
N ARG A 412 13.93 10.98 19.09
CA ARG A 412 14.52 10.63 17.79
C ARG A 412 15.68 9.65 17.88
N GLN A 413 16.41 9.66 19.01
CA GLN A 413 17.46 8.70 19.32
C GLN A 413 16.92 7.35 19.82
N LYS A 414 15.59 7.20 19.89
CA LYS A 414 14.87 6.02 20.39
C LYS A 414 15.15 5.69 21.86
N LYS A 415 15.43 6.70 22.68
CA LYS A 415 15.51 6.51 24.14
C LYS A 415 14.11 6.23 24.70
N LYS A 416 14.05 5.49 25.78
CA LYS A 416 12.81 5.12 26.47
C LYS A 416 12.25 6.25 27.33
N TYR A 417 13.13 7.09 27.89
CA TYR A 417 12.82 8.18 28.82
C TYR A 417 13.68 9.40 28.55
N TYR A 418 13.26 10.52 29.09
CA TYR A 418 14.04 11.75 29.26
C TYR A 418 14.07 12.15 30.72
N ARG A 419 15.25 12.46 31.28
CA ARG A 419 15.39 12.93 32.64
C ARG A 419 15.26 14.45 32.69
N MET A 420 14.24 14.91 33.40
CA MET A 420 13.96 16.34 33.55
C MET A 420 14.95 16.99 34.52
N LYS A 421 15.09 18.31 34.44
CA LYS A 421 15.99 19.09 35.32
C LYS A 421 15.65 18.98 36.81
N ASN A 422 14.42 18.66 37.16
CA ASN A 422 13.96 18.43 38.52
C ASN A 422 14.24 16.99 39.02
N GLY A 423 14.87 16.14 38.22
CA GLY A 423 15.17 14.74 38.55
C GLY A 423 14.08 13.72 38.21
N GLU A 424 12.86 14.14 37.80
CA GLU A 424 11.79 13.25 37.36
C GLU A 424 12.11 12.64 36.01
N PHE A 425 11.59 11.45 35.76
CA PHE A 425 11.71 10.78 34.46
C PHE A 425 10.45 10.98 33.66
N LEU A 426 10.57 11.42 32.41
CA LEU A 426 9.48 11.55 31.47
C LEU A 426 9.52 10.38 30.48
N GLN A 427 8.47 9.61 30.40
CA GLN A 427 8.36 8.50 29.45
C GLN A 427 8.23 9.02 28.01
N LEU A 428 9.06 8.47 27.09
CA LEU A 428 9.08 8.89 25.68
C LEU A 428 8.26 7.97 24.75
N SER A 429 7.54 7.00 25.29
CA SER A 429 6.67 6.10 24.52
C SER A 429 5.26 6.67 24.44
N GLY A 430 4.83 7.13 23.28
CA GLY A 430 3.44 7.60 23.10
C GLY A 430 3.16 8.26 21.76
N GLY A 431 1.91 8.20 21.31
CA GLY A 431 1.46 8.74 20.02
C GLY A 431 1.59 10.26 19.89
N GLY A 432 1.55 11.01 20.99
CA GLY A 432 1.65 12.47 21.01
C GLY A 432 3.03 12.98 20.56
N LEU A 433 4.12 12.39 21.07
CA LEU A 433 5.49 12.75 20.67
C LEU A 433 5.76 12.35 19.22
N GLN A 434 5.26 11.19 18.79
CA GLN A 434 5.37 10.75 17.39
C GLN A 434 4.65 11.73 16.45
N ALA A 435 3.46 12.16 16.82
CA ALA A 435 2.69 13.11 16.02
C ALA A 435 3.38 14.48 15.97
N LEU A 436 3.94 14.94 17.08
CA LEU A 436 4.68 16.21 17.17
C LEU A 436 5.99 16.17 16.37
N ASP A 437 6.72 15.06 16.43
CA ASP A 437 7.94 14.89 15.63
C ASP A 437 7.63 14.89 14.13
N SER A 438 6.63 14.12 13.72
CA SER A 438 6.14 14.09 12.33
C SER A 438 5.69 15.49 11.89
N LEU A 439 4.91 16.18 12.70
CA LEU A 439 4.43 17.52 12.43
C LEU A 439 5.57 18.53 12.27
N THR A 440 6.54 18.54 13.18
CA THR A 440 7.71 19.44 13.13
C THR A 440 8.51 19.22 11.86
N ALA A 441 8.75 17.96 11.52
CA ALA A 441 9.46 17.57 10.32
C ALA A 441 8.67 17.90 9.04
N ASP A 442 7.35 17.77 9.06
CA ASP A 442 6.49 17.92 7.89
C ASP A 442 6.14 19.38 7.59
N LEU A 443 5.94 20.17 8.62
CA LEU A 443 5.71 21.61 8.47
C LEU A 443 7.01 22.37 8.25
N GLY A 444 8.16 21.77 8.55
CA GLY A 444 9.46 22.41 8.42
C GLY A 444 9.65 23.53 9.45
N LEU A 445 9.08 23.38 10.65
CA LEU A 445 9.16 24.37 11.71
C LEU A 445 10.63 24.60 12.09
N THR A 446 11.01 25.86 12.18
CA THR A 446 12.33 26.26 12.66
C THR A 446 12.43 26.08 14.17
N LYS A 447 13.65 25.98 14.71
CA LYS A 447 13.85 25.90 16.17
C LYS A 447 13.26 27.10 16.90
N SER A 448 13.33 28.30 16.31
CA SER A 448 12.80 29.53 16.90
C SER A 448 11.26 29.55 16.95
N GLU A 449 10.60 29.10 15.87
CA GLU A 449 9.13 28.99 15.84
C GLU A 449 8.62 27.95 16.83
N PHE A 450 9.33 26.83 16.93
CA PHE A 450 9.00 25.78 17.90
C PHE A 450 9.17 26.25 19.34
N GLN A 451 10.25 26.99 19.64
CA GLN A 451 10.49 27.57 20.99
C GLN A 451 9.49 28.66 21.34
N ALA A 452 9.01 29.41 20.33
CA ALA A 452 7.95 30.40 20.54
C ALA A 452 6.57 29.75 20.78
N GLY A 453 6.42 28.48 20.46
CA GLY A 453 5.13 27.79 20.51
C GLY A 453 4.14 28.25 19.43
N GLU A 454 4.58 29.12 18.52
CA GLU A 454 3.74 29.73 17.47
C GLU A 454 4.44 29.66 16.11
N ALA A 455 3.70 29.30 15.07
CA ALA A 455 4.22 29.29 13.70
C ALA A 455 3.16 29.72 12.69
N LYS A 456 3.59 30.42 11.65
CA LYS A 456 2.73 30.76 10.49
C LYS A 456 3.01 29.79 9.35
N ILE A 457 2.01 29.04 8.95
CA ILE A 457 2.10 28.04 7.90
C ILE A 457 1.09 28.33 6.78
N PRO A 458 1.38 27.97 5.53
CA PRO A 458 0.43 28.17 4.43
C PRO A 458 -0.91 27.46 4.66
N ALA A 459 -2.00 28.11 4.29
CA ALA A 459 -3.38 27.61 4.52
C ALA A 459 -3.63 26.22 3.91
N TYR A 460 -2.96 25.86 2.83
CA TYR A 460 -3.10 24.51 2.22
C TYR A 460 -2.61 23.36 3.13
N ARG A 461 -1.86 23.66 4.18
CA ARG A 461 -1.49 22.65 5.21
C ARG A 461 -2.65 22.24 6.11
N ALA A 462 -3.79 22.93 6.03
CA ALA A 462 -5.00 22.61 6.79
C ALA A 462 -5.41 21.14 6.65
N PHE A 463 -5.32 20.57 5.44
CA PHE A 463 -5.68 19.16 5.21
C PHE A 463 -4.75 18.16 5.85
N TYR A 464 -3.46 18.50 5.90
CA TYR A 464 -2.48 17.69 6.63
C TYR A 464 -2.79 17.70 8.14
N LEU A 465 -3.08 18.88 8.69
CA LEU A 465 -3.47 19.01 10.11
C LEU A 465 -4.79 18.31 10.41
N ASP A 466 -5.78 18.43 9.53
CA ASP A 466 -7.07 17.76 9.68
C ASP A 466 -6.94 16.22 9.64
N SER A 467 -6.05 15.69 8.82
CA SER A 467 -5.77 14.25 8.75
C SER A 467 -5.16 13.71 10.04
N LEU A 468 -4.26 14.45 10.69
CA LEU A 468 -3.66 14.08 11.97
C LEU A 468 -4.68 14.02 13.11
N SER A 469 -5.70 14.89 13.06
CA SER A 469 -6.77 14.90 14.06
C SER A 469 -7.76 13.75 13.90
N GLY A 470 -7.95 13.26 12.68
CA GLY A 470 -8.87 12.14 12.36
C GLY A 470 -8.35 10.76 12.80
N ASP A 471 -7.04 10.58 12.87
CA ASP A 471 -6.41 9.30 13.22
C ASP A 471 -6.29 9.07 14.76
N GLY A 472 -6.88 9.95 15.59
CA GLY A 472 -6.85 9.84 17.05
C GLY A 472 -5.45 10.04 17.67
N ARG A 473 -4.45 10.38 16.89
CA ARG A 473 -3.07 10.58 17.33
C ARG A 473 -2.85 11.86 18.12
N MET A 474 -3.80 12.80 18.07
CA MET A 474 -3.85 14.03 18.86
C MET A 474 -5.20 14.18 19.54
N LYS A 475 -5.22 14.08 20.86
CA LYS A 475 -6.46 14.12 21.66
C LYS A 475 -7.10 15.51 21.74
N LEU A 476 -6.35 16.58 21.55
CA LEU A 476 -6.84 17.94 21.71
C LEU A 476 -6.41 18.82 20.53
N PHE A 477 -7.35 19.03 19.61
CA PHE A 477 -7.16 19.94 18.50
C PHE A 477 -8.16 21.08 18.61
N GLN A 478 -7.70 22.27 18.99
CA GLN A 478 -8.55 23.48 19.03
C GLN A 478 -8.60 24.06 17.61
N ARG A 479 -9.78 24.24 17.07
CA ARG A 479 -10.04 24.79 15.72
C ARG A 479 -10.85 26.05 15.84
N ASP A 480 -10.44 27.15 15.16
CA ASP A 480 -11.32 28.29 15.01
C ASP A 480 -12.44 28.01 13.98
N GLU A 481 -13.46 28.83 13.99
CA GLU A 481 -14.64 28.67 13.12
C GLU A 481 -14.26 28.84 11.63
N ALA A 482 -13.36 29.78 11.32
CA ALA A 482 -12.92 30.05 9.96
C ALA A 482 -12.15 28.88 9.35
N TYR A 483 -11.24 28.26 10.13
CA TYR A 483 -10.56 27.03 9.74
C TYR A 483 -11.55 25.87 9.53
N GLY A 484 -12.50 25.71 10.47
CA GLY A 484 -13.53 24.68 10.39
C GLY A 484 -14.42 24.83 9.15
N MET A 485 -14.80 26.07 8.79
CA MET A 485 -15.54 26.37 7.57
C MET A 485 -14.72 26.06 6.31
N MET A 486 -13.47 26.50 6.25
CA MET A 486 -12.59 26.24 5.11
C MET A 486 -12.43 24.74 4.82
N VAL A 487 -12.13 23.93 5.84
CA VAL A 487 -11.99 22.47 5.69
C VAL A 487 -13.31 21.83 5.26
N ARG A 488 -14.43 22.30 5.78
CA ARG A 488 -15.77 21.81 5.42
C ARG A 488 -16.11 22.17 3.97
N ASP A 489 -15.98 23.44 3.59
CA ASP A 489 -16.27 23.93 2.23
C ASP A 489 -15.48 23.14 1.18
N LEU A 490 -14.23 22.81 1.46
CA LEU A 490 -13.38 22.08 0.53
C LEU A 490 -13.65 20.57 0.50
N LYS A 491 -14.06 19.97 1.64
CA LYS A 491 -14.52 18.57 1.68
C LYS A 491 -15.89 18.39 1.02
N THR A 492 -16.75 19.39 1.12
CA THR A 492 -18.11 19.38 0.59
C THR A 492 -18.30 20.43 -0.52
N ALA A 493 -17.29 20.67 -1.34
CA ALA A 493 -17.30 21.68 -2.41
C ALA A 493 -18.51 21.55 -3.37
N GLN A 494 -19.18 20.41 -3.37
CA GLN A 494 -20.43 20.16 -4.13
C GLN A 494 -21.68 20.78 -3.47
N SER A 495 -21.63 21.17 -2.21
CA SER A 495 -22.77 21.71 -1.47
C SER A 495 -22.79 23.25 -1.41
N VAL A 496 -21.70 23.91 -1.79
CA VAL A 496 -21.64 25.37 -1.90
C VAL A 496 -22.22 25.77 -3.25
N SER A 497 -23.24 26.67 -3.26
CA SER A 497 -23.82 27.13 -4.52
C SER A 497 -23.25 28.50 -4.88
N TYR A 498 -22.66 28.59 -6.07
CA TYR A 498 -22.30 29.87 -6.70
C TYR A 498 -23.19 30.11 -7.91
N ALA A 499 -23.62 31.32 -8.10
CA ALA A 499 -24.39 31.70 -9.28
C ALA A 499 -23.57 31.48 -10.55
N VAL A 500 -24.11 30.74 -11.50
CA VAL A 500 -23.52 30.57 -12.83
C VAL A 500 -23.78 31.86 -13.64
N PRO A 501 -22.80 32.34 -14.44
CA PRO A 501 -23.06 33.45 -15.35
C PRO A 501 -24.29 33.21 -16.22
N ALA A 502 -25.22 34.19 -16.27
CA ALA A 502 -26.53 34.04 -16.97
C ALA A 502 -26.37 33.60 -18.44
N VAL A 503 -25.29 34.02 -19.11
CA VAL A 503 -24.97 33.67 -20.49
C VAL A 503 -24.66 32.15 -20.63
N LEU A 504 -24.17 31.53 -19.58
CA LEU A 504 -23.73 30.13 -19.59
C LEU A 504 -24.66 29.17 -18.85
N GLU A 505 -25.70 29.68 -18.18
CA GLU A 505 -26.56 28.87 -17.32
C GLU A 505 -27.28 27.73 -18.09
N LYS A 506 -27.74 28.04 -19.32
CA LYS A 506 -28.37 27.04 -20.19
C LYS A 506 -27.38 26.14 -20.95
N THR A 507 -26.11 26.53 -21.01
CA THR A 507 -25.08 25.85 -21.76
C THR A 507 -24.32 24.85 -20.92
N LEU A 508 -24.11 25.16 -19.64
CA LEU A 508 -23.39 24.27 -18.72
C LEU A 508 -24.27 23.09 -18.29
N ARG A 509 -23.71 21.88 -18.41
CA ARG A 509 -24.29 20.64 -17.86
C ARG A 509 -24.09 20.61 -16.34
N GLU A 510 -24.91 19.82 -15.62
CA GLU A 510 -24.87 19.76 -14.17
C GLU A 510 -23.48 19.42 -13.61
N TYR A 511 -22.79 18.43 -14.19
CA TYR A 511 -21.44 18.12 -13.75
C TYR A 511 -20.44 19.25 -14.03
N GLN A 512 -20.65 20.07 -15.07
CA GLN A 512 -19.79 21.23 -15.36
C GLN A 512 -20.04 22.35 -14.36
N LYS A 513 -21.28 22.52 -13.90
CA LYS A 513 -21.61 23.45 -12.81
C LYS A 513 -20.93 23.04 -11.49
N ILE A 514 -20.86 21.73 -11.20
CA ILE A 514 -20.10 21.20 -10.06
C ILE A 514 -18.60 21.54 -10.19
N GLY A 515 -18.03 21.39 -11.38
CA GLY A 515 -16.61 21.73 -11.60
C GLY A 515 -16.33 23.23 -11.50
N TYR A 516 -17.25 24.06 -12.01
CA TYR A 516 -17.23 25.50 -11.83
C TYR A 516 -17.27 25.88 -10.33
N THR A 517 -18.21 25.31 -9.57
CA THR A 517 -18.36 25.54 -8.12
C THR A 517 -17.10 25.15 -7.36
N TRP A 518 -16.52 23.98 -7.69
CA TRP A 518 -15.27 23.51 -7.10
C TRP A 518 -14.09 24.46 -7.37
N MET A 519 -13.91 24.94 -8.60
CA MET A 519 -12.88 25.92 -8.92
C MET A 519 -13.10 27.26 -8.17
N ARG A 520 -14.35 27.71 -8.07
CA ARG A 520 -14.72 28.93 -7.30
C ARG A 520 -14.38 28.78 -5.82
N THR A 521 -14.67 27.60 -5.25
CA THR A 521 -14.38 27.29 -3.84
C THR A 521 -12.87 27.33 -3.59
N LEU A 522 -12.07 26.70 -4.45
CA LEU A 522 -10.61 26.76 -4.35
C LEU A 522 -10.08 28.21 -4.47
N ALA A 523 -10.56 28.94 -5.47
CA ALA A 523 -10.14 30.31 -5.73
C ALA A 523 -10.44 31.26 -4.55
N ARG A 524 -11.56 31.06 -3.85
CA ARG A 524 -11.92 31.83 -2.64
C ARG A 524 -10.87 31.72 -1.54
N TYR A 525 -10.20 30.60 -1.43
CA TYR A 525 -9.15 30.36 -0.44
C TYR A 525 -7.72 30.50 -1.02
N HIS A 526 -7.57 31.05 -2.23
CA HIS A 526 -6.31 31.15 -2.96
C HIS A 526 -5.61 29.80 -3.18
N PHE A 527 -6.34 28.73 -3.32
CA PHE A 527 -5.82 27.42 -3.64
C PHE A 527 -5.85 27.15 -5.13
N GLY A 528 -4.81 26.43 -5.59
CA GLY A 528 -4.76 25.87 -6.93
C GLY A 528 -5.42 24.48 -6.99
N GLY A 529 -5.76 24.04 -8.21
CA GLY A 529 -6.37 22.73 -8.42
C GLY A 529 -6.12 22.14 -9.80
N ILE A 530 -6.29 20.82 -9.92
CA ILE A 530 -6.20 20.06 -11.17
C ILE A 530 -7.60 19.67 -11.62
N LEU A 531 -8.06 20.26 -12.72
CA LEU A 531 -9.28 19.80 -13.41
C LEU A 531 -8.89 18.64 -14.35
N ALA A 532 -9.09 17.43 -13.86
CA ALA A 532 -8.62 16.17 -14.45
C ALA A 532 -9.74 15.37 -15.15
N ASP A 533 -10.82 16.04 -15.56
CA ASP A 533 -11.92 15.42 -16.29
C ASP A 533 -11.46 14.74 -17.58
N ASP A 534 -12.10 13.64 -17.95
CA ASP A 534 -11.84 12.98 -19.22
C ASP A 534 -11.91 13.96 -20.39
N MET A 535 -11.15 13.67 -21.45
CA MET A 535 -11.19 14.51 -22.66
C MET A 535 -12.61 14.58 -23.26
N GLY A 536 -12.99 15.77 -23.73
CA GLY A 536 -14.33 15.99 -24.33
C GLY A 536 -15.44 16.26 -23.32
N LEU A 537 -15.16 16.35 -22.00
CA LEU A 537 -16.12 16.76 -20.96
C LEU A 537 -16.25 18.30 -20.83
N GLY A 538 -15.62 19.08 -21.69
CA GLY A 538 -15.76 20.55 -21.72
C GLY A 538 -15.02 21.25 -20.59
N LYS A 539 -13.77 20.87 -20.28
CA LYS A 539 -12.89 21.56 -19.34
C LYS A 539 -12.73 23.04 -19.66
N THR A 540 -12.54 23.39 -20.93
CA THR A 540 -12.43 24.76 -21.46
C THR A 540 -13.64 25.61 -21.05
N LEU A 541 -14.84 25.08 -21.24
CA LEU A 541 -16.09 25.78 -20.91
C LEU A 541 -16.23 26.05 -19.41
N GLN A 542 -15.81 25.13 -18.57
CA GLN A 542 -15.82 25.30 -17.11
C GLN A 542 -14.87 26.43 -16.69
N VAL A 543 -13.69 26.52 -17.29
CA VAL A 543 -12.73 27.61 -17.06
C VAL A 543 -13.25 28.94 -17.59
N ILE A 544 -13.86 28.97 -18.78
CA ILE A 544 -14.51 30.17 -19.30
C ILE A 544 -15.58 30.68 -18.32
N ALA A 545 -16.40 29.78 -17.77
CA ALA A 545 -17.40 30.13 -16.77
C ALA A 545 -16.78 30.73 -15.50
N LEU A 546 -15.66 30.16 -15.01
CA LEU A 546 -14.92 30.72 -13.88
C LEU A 546 -14.46 32.16 -14.12
N LEU A 547 -13.81 32.40 -15.27
CA LEU A 547 -13.28 33.71 -15.59
C LEU A 547 -14.40 34.72 -15.85
N THR A 548 -15.44 34.33 -16.55
CA THR A 548 -16.62 35.18 -16.80
C THR A 548 -17.26 35.62 -15.49
N ALA A 549 -17.54 34.70 -14.58
CA ALA A 549 -18.11 35.02 -13.26
C ALA A 549 -17.20 35.99 -12.49
N PHE A 550 -15.91 35.76 -12.48
CA PHE A 550 -14.95 36.60 -11.77
C PHE A 550 -14.98 38.05 -12.28
N TYR A 551 -14.89 38.25 -13.61
CA TYR A 551 -14.84 39.60 -14.18
C TYR A 551 -16.20 40.33 -14.13
N GLN A 552 -17.32 39.60 -14.21
CA GLN A 552 -18.68 40.15 -14.00
C GLN A 552 -18.85 40.66 -12.56
N GLU A 553 -18.50 39.81 -11.55
CA GLU A 553 -18.59 40.22 -10.14
C GLU A 553 -17.73 41.46 -9.82
N LYS A 554 -16.52 41.51 -10.37
CA LYS A 554 -15.64 42.72 -10.19
C LYS A 554 -16.23 43.96 -10.84
N THR A 555 -16.86 43.80 -11.98
CA THR A 555 -17.56 44.93 -12.66
C THR A 555 -18.76 45.41 -11.88
N GLU A 556 -19.59 44.49 -11.35
CA GLU A 556 -20.74 44.80 -10.51
C GLU A 556 -20.35 45.47 -9.18
N GLN A 557 -19.31 44.96 -8.51
CA GLN A 557 -18.77 45.56 -7.29
C GLN A 557 -18.32 47.00 -7.49
N LYS A 558 -17.67 47.29 -8.63
CA LYS A 558 -17.28 48.64 -9.01
C LYS A 558 -18.48 49.54 -9.28
N ALA A 559 -19.52 49.04 -9.97
CA ALA A 559 -20.73 49.78 -10.27
C ALA A 559 -21.55 50.10 -8.99
N ALA A 560 -21.49 49.23 -8.00
CA ALA A 560 -22.19 49.38 -6.72
C ALA A 560 -21.56 50.36 -5.73
N GLY A 561 -20.41 50.99 -6.09
CA GLY A 561 -19.77 52.03 -5.28
C GLY A 561 -19.19 51.58 -3.94
N ASN A 562 -18.90 50.31 -3.78
CA ASN A 562 -18.30 49.77 -2.57
C ASN A 562 -16.79 50.11 -2.52
N GLU A 563 -16.46 51.38 -2.21
CA GLU A 563 -15.08 51.91 -2.13
C GLU A 563 -14.25 51.41 -0.95
N GLY A 564 -14.73 50.39 -0.23
CA GLY A 564 -14.14 49.88 1.03
C GLY A 564 -13.03 48.87 0.90
N SER A 565 -12.72 48.32 -0.30
CA SER A 565 -11.59 47.40 -0.49
C SER A 565 -10.93 47.66 -1.85
N GLY A 566 -9.84 48.45 -1.83
CA GLY A 566 -8.85 48.63 -2.89
C GLY A 566 -9.44 48.90 -4.28
N SER A 567 -9.48 50.19 -4.68
CA SER A 567 -9.93 50.74 -5.99
C SER A 567 -9.06 50.25 -7.19
N GLU A 568 -8.40 49.10 -7.11
CA GLU A 568 -7.58 48.55 -8.21
C GLU A 568 -8.45 47.72 -9.17
N LEU A 569 -8.30 47.99 -10.46
CA LEU A 569 -8.91 47.19 -11.52
C LEU A 569 -8.42 45.72 -11.41
N PRO A 570 -9.31 44.75 -11.72
CA PRO A 570 -8.93 43.33 -11.65
C PRO A 570 -7.73 43.04 -12.52
N LEU A 571 -6.78 42.28 -11.98
CA LEU A 571 -5.58 41.83 -12.72
C LEU A 571 -6.02 40.93 -13.90
N PRO A 572 -5.28 40.92 -15.01
CA PRO A 572 -5.55 40.04 -16.12
C PRO A 572 -5.29 38.59 -15.73
N SER A 573 -5.92 37.67 -16.43
CA SER A 573 -5.70 36.23 -16.30
C SER A 573 -4.85 35.70 -17.46
N LEU A 574 -3.94 34.76 -17.20
CA LEU A 574 -3.08 34.16 -18.21
C LEU A 574 -3.48 32.70 -18.45
N ILE A 575 -3.71 32.35 -19.72
CA ILE A 575 -3.91 30.97 -20.15
C ILE A 575 -2.70 30.53 -20.99
N VAL A 576 -2.05 29.45 -20.58
CA VAL A 576 -0.92 28.84 -21.30
C VAL A 576 -1.36 27.48 -21.82
N CYS A 577 -1.33 27.30 -23.12
CA CYS A 577 -1.81 26.08 -23.77
C CYS A 577 -0.86 25.61 -24.87
N PRO A 578 -1.01 24.41 -25.42
CA PRO A 578 -0.32 24.01 -26.65
C PRO A 578 -0.58 24.99 -27.80
N ALA A 579 0.42 25.26 -28.64
CA ALA A 579 0.34 26.25 -29.74
C ALA A 579 -0.85 26.03 -30.69
N SER A 580 -1.30 24.80 -30.85
CA SER A 580 -2.46 24.45 -31.67
C SER A 580 -3.81 24.82 -31.04
N LEU A 581 -3.86 25.06 -29.72
CA LEU A 581 -5.09 25.37 -28.99
C LEU A 581 -5.31 26.87 -28.78
N VAL A 582 -4.30 27.72 -29.02
CA VAL A 582 -4.38 29.17 -28.80
C VAL A 582 -5.58 29.79 -29.50
N TYR A 583 -5.75 29.53 -30.79
CA TYR A 583 -6.88 30.05 -31.56
C TYR A 583 -8.21 29.40 -31.19
N ASN A 584 -8.21 28.12 -30.84
CA ASN A 584 -9.43 27.44 -30.39
C ASN A 584 -9.95 28.05 -29.09
N TRP A 585 -9.09 28.39 -28.13
CA TRP A 585 -9.45 29.13 -26.93
C TRP A 585 -10.08 30.47 -27.24
N GLY A 586 -9.51 31.23 -28.19
CA GLY A 586 -10.07 32.49 -28.64
C GLY A 586 -11.48 32.33 -29.24
N GLN A 587 -11.67 31.32 -30.10
CA GLN A 587 -12.97 31.02 -30.69
C GLN A 587 -14.00 30.60 -29.64
N GLU A 588 -13.61 29.80 -28.63
CA GLU A 588 -14.52 29.40 -27.56
C GLU A 588 -14.92 30.56 -26.66
N PHE A 589 -14.03 31.49 -26.34
CA PHE A 589 -14.39 32.74 -25.67
C PHE A 589 -15.35 33.60 -26.49
N ALA A 590 -15.06 33.81 -27.78
CA ALA A 590 -15.95 34.57 -28.67
C ALA A 590 -17.34 33.95 -28.79
N ARG A 591 -17.46 32.62 -28.66
CA ARG A 591 -18.73 31.89 -28.73
C ARG A 591 -19.50 31.93 -27.42
N PHE A 592 -18.84 31.71 -26.28
CA PHE A 592 -19.49 31.46 -25.01
C PHE A 592 -19.49 32.67 -24.06
N SER A 593 -18.55 33.57 -24.21
CA SER A 593 -18.42 34.77 -23.36
C SER A 593 -17.81 35.93 -24.15
N PRO A 594 -18.55 36.46 -25.16
CA PRO A 594 -18.07 37.53 -26.07
C PRO A 594 -17.80 38.85 -25.33
N GLU A 595 -18.29 39.04 -24.15
CA GLU A 595 -18.08 40.20 -23.28
C GLU A 595 -16.67 40.25 -22.70
N ILE A 596 -15.95 39.11 -22.62
CA ILE A 596 -14.57 39.07 -22.12
C ILE A 596 -13.59 39.49 -23.21
N ARG A 597 -12.77 40.50 -22.92
CA ARG A 597 -11.72 40.96 -23.80
C ARG A 597 -10.52 40.00 -23.75
N VAL A 598 -10.29 39.33 -24.85
CA VAL A 598 -9.24 38.32 -24.97
C VAL A 598 -8.14 38.79 -25.91
N LEU A 599 -6.89 38.65 -25.48
CA LEU A 599 -5.70 38.88 -26.28
C LEU A 599 -5.00 37.58 -26.60
N LEU A 600 -4.84 37.28 -27.89
CA LEU A 600 -4.08 36.13 -28.36
C LEU A 600 -2.65 36.55 -28.69
N ILE A 601 -1.69 36.05 -27.93
CA ILE A 601 -0.25 36.31 -28.19
C ILE A 601 0.24 35.24 -29.17
N ALA A 602 0.38 35.65 -30.42
CA ALA A 602 0.85 34.82 -31.54
C ALA A 602 1.59 35.68 -32.58
N GLY A 603 2.26 35.03 -33.53
CA GLY A 603 3.02 35.72 -34.59
C GLY A 603 4.51 35.82 -34.36
N THR A 604 5.18 36.80 -34.97
CA THR A 604 6.61 37.05 -34.86
C THR A 604 7.00 37.62 -33.48
N ALA A 605 8.26 37.54 -33.10
CA ALA A 605 8.71 38.04 -31.80
C ALA A 605 8.42 39.56 -31.64
N LYS A 606 8.55 40.33 -32.72
CA LYS A 606 8.28 41.76 -32.72
C LYS A 606 6.79 42.05 -32.51
N GLU A 607 5.92 41.38 -33.25
CA GLU A 607 4.46 41.53 -33.10
C GLU A 607 4.00 41.21 -31.69
N ARG A 608 4.50 40.12 -31.11
CA ARG A 608 4.15 39.74 -29.74
C ARG A 608 4.59 40.72 -28.68
N GLN A 609 5.79 41.27 -28.85
CA GLN A 609 6.32 42.32 -27.96
C GLN A 609 5.47 43.58 -28.08
N GLU A 610 5.15 44.03 -29.30
CA GLU A 610 4.29 45.16 -29.56
C GLU A 610 2.89 44.98 -28.95
N GLN A 611 2.30 43.80 -29.08
CA GLN A 611 0.99 43.47 -28.47
C GLN A 611 1.06 43.60 -26.94
N LEU A 612 2.09 43.06 -26.28
CA LEU A 612 2.24 43.16 -24.83
C LEU A 612 2.53 44.55 -24.32
N GLU A 613 3.31 45.36 -25.09
CA GLU A 613 3.57 46.75 -24.77
C GLU A 613 2.34 47.65 -24.98
N GLU A 614 1.57 47.42 -26.02
CA GLU A 614 0.31 48.12 -26.28
C GLU A 614 -0.68 47.93 -25.13
N GLN A 615 -0.80 46.71 -24.60
CA GLN A 615 -1.62 46.43 -23.39
C GLN A 615 -1.21 47.30 -22.19
N MET A 616 0.10 47.66 -22.09
CA MET A 616 0.58 48.50 -20.99
C MET A 616 0.22 50.00 -21.21
N ARG A 617 0.10 50.42 -22.47
CA ARG A 617 -0.22 51.80 -22.83
C ARG A 617 -1.71 52.11 -22.79
N MET A 618 -2.57 51.06 -22.98
CA MET A 618 -4.01 51.21 -22.92
C MET A 618 -4.49 51.63 -21.51
N GLU A 619 -5.60 52.32 -21.46
CA GLU A 619 -6.29 52.55 -20.19
C GLU A 619 -6.68 51.22 -19.54
N ALA A 620 -6.60 51.17 -18.24
CA ALA A 620 -6.86 49.94 -17.51
C ALA A 620 -8.24 49.33 -17.76
N SER A 621 -9.22 50.13 -18.10
CA SER A 621 -10.59 49.73 -18.49
C SER A 621 -10.67 49.07 -19.87
N GLU A 622 -9.71 49.31 -20.74
CA GLU A 622 -9.66 48.79 -22.10
C GLU A 622 -8.74 47.59 -22.27
N ARG A 623 -7.87 47.33 -21.29
CA ARG A 623 -6.93 46.17 -21.29
C ARG A 623 -7.64 44.86 -21.45
N ALA A 624 -6.94 43.90 -22.03
CA ALA A 624 -7.41 42.52 -22.10
C ALA A 624 -7.56 41.94 -20.70
N GLN A 625 -8.69 41.31 -20.46
CA GLN A 625 -8.98 40.58 -19.21
C GLN A 625 -8.33 39.21 -19.21
N VAL A 626 -8.22 38.57 -20.40
CA VAL A 626 -7.60 37.25 -20.56
C VAL A 626 -6.52 37.32 -21.63
N ILE A 627 -5.32 36.88 -21.29
CA ILE A 627 -4.18 36.76 -22.21
C ILE A 627 -3.95 35.28 -22.45
N ILE A 628 -3.88 34.86 -23.74
CA ILE A 628 -3.67 33.49 -24.14
C ILE A 628 -2.38 33.35 -24.92
N THR A 629 -1.50 32.46 -24.49
CA THR A 629 -0.23 32.18 -25.17
C THR A 629 0.10 30.68 -25.16
N SER A 630 1.16 30.31 -25.88
CA SER A 630 1.63 28.93 -25.88
C SER A 630 2.86 28.74 -25.00
N TYR A 631 3.09 27.49 -24.52
CA TYR A 631 4.27 27.15 -23.73
C TYR A 631 5.59 27.55 -24.39
N ASP A 632 5.72 27.39 -25.72
CA ASP A 632 6.91 27.71 -26.45
C ASP A 632 7.11 29.23 -26.59
N LEU A 633 6.04 30.01 -26.78
CA LEU A 633 6.09 31.45 -26.84
C LEU A 633 6.37 32.03 -25.45
N LEU A 634 5.70 31.56 -24.39
CA LEU A 634 5.97 31.98 -23.03
C LEU A 634 7.46 31.79 -22.65
N LYS A 635 8.02 30.63 -23.00
CA LYS A 635 9.44 30.36 -22.78
C LYS A 635 10.37 31.33 -23.49
N ARG A 636 10.04 31.72 -24.74
CA ARG A 636 10.82 32.67 -25.55
C ARG A 636 10.71 34.12 -25.03
N ASP A 637 9.48 34.48 -24.66
CA ASP A 637 9.13 35.84 -24.28
C ASP A 637 9.11 36.04 -22.74
N ARG A 638 9.74 35.13 -21.99
CA ARG A 638 9.73 35.05 -20.51
C ARG A 638 9.95 36.39 -19.84
N ALA A 639 10.92 37.17 -20.33
CA ALA A 639 11.26 38.50 -19.77
C ALA A 639 10.11 39.51 -19.79
N ALA A 640 9.17 39.38 -20.74
CA ALA A 640 8.03 40.27 -20.87
C ALA A 640 6.91 39.94 -19.84
N TYR A 641 6.94 38.78 -19.23
CA TYR A 641 5.94 38.32 -18.23
C TYR A 641 6.47 38.46 -16.80
N LEU A 642 7.78 38.44 -16.59
CA LEU A 642 8.38 38.59 -15.25
C LEU A 642 8.08 39.99 -14.68
N GLY A 643 7.78 40.04 -13.38
CA GLY A 643 7.39 41.25 -12.67
C GLY A 643 5.92 41.67 -12.85
N ARG A 644 5.13 40.88 -13.61
CA ARG A 644 3.67 41.02 -13.70
C ARG A 644 2.96 40.01 -12.83
N THR A 645 1.90 40.43 -12.16
CA THR A 645 1.04 39.52 -11.40
C THR A 645 -0.26 39.32 -12.15
N PHE A 646 -0.71 38.09 -12.22
CA PHE A 646 -1.98 37.73 -12.84
C PHE A 646 -2.99 37.30 -11.77
N GLU A 647 -4.27 37.44 -12.05
CA GLU A 647 -5.30 36.95 -11.15
C GLU A 647 -5.36 35.41 -11.16
N TYR A 648 -5.49 34.88 -12.38
CA TYR A 648 -5.40 33.44 -12.62
C TYR A 648 -4.27 33.11 -13.58
N GLU A 649 -3.53 32.08 -13.28
CA GLU A 649 -2.66 31.40 -14.26
C GLU A 649 -3.21 30.00 -14.50
N ILE A 650 -3.66 29.74 -15.74
CA ILE A 650 -4.30 28.48 -16.11
C ILE A 650 -3.47 27.81 -17.18
N ILE A 651 -3.06 26.57 -16.92
CA ILE A 651 -2.33 25.77 -17.90
C ILE A 651 -3.22 24.67 -18.45
N ASP A 652 -3.26 24.57 -19.77
CA ASP A 652 -3.97 23.50 -20.47
C ASP A 652 -2.99 22.42 -20.94
N GLU A 653 -3.42 21.15 -20.93
CA GLU A 653 -2.59 19.98 -21.17
C GLU A 653 -1.35 19.98 -20.23
N ALA A 654 -1.61 20.02 -18.92
CA ALA A 654 -0.58 20.19 -17.90
C ALA A 654 0.52 19.12 -17.89
N GLN A 655 0.32 17.98 -18.59
CA GLN A 655 1.39 17.00 -18.81
C GLN A 655 2.62 17.59 -19.55
N VAL A 656 2.52 18.76 -20.18
CA VAL A 656 3.67 19.47 -20.78
C VAL A 656 4.71 19.83 -19.73
N ILE A 657 4.29 20.12 -18.49
CA ILE A 657 5.18 20.48 -17.38
C ILE A 657 5.52 19.30 -16.45
N LYS A 658 5.23 18.07 -16.84
CA LYS A 658 5.48 16.85 -16.03
C LYS A 658 6.94 16.68 -15.59
N ASN A 659 7.88 17.20 -16.37
CA ASN A 659 9.30 17.26 -16.01
C ASN A 659 9.66 18.68 -15.54
N ALA A 660 9.78 18.84 -14.24
CA ALA A 660 10.09 20.11 -13.59
C ALA A 660 11.43 20.74 -14.02
N LYS A 661 12.36 19.95 -14.60
CA LYS A 661 13.67 20.44 -15.06
C LYS A 661 13.63 21.11 -16.42
N THR A 662 12.57 20.97 -17.19
CA THR A 662 12.45 21.56 -18.54
C THR A 662 12.35 23.09 -18.47
N GLN A 663 12.83 23.76 -19.49
CA GLN A 663 12.76 25.23 -19.60
C GLN A 663 11.30 25.73 -19.67
N GLY A 664 10.41 24.96 -20.29
CA GLY A 664 8.98 25.26 -20.33
C GLY A 664 8.33 25.21 -18.95
N ALA A 665 8.61 24.14 -18.16
CA ALA A 665 8.11 24.02 -16.80
C ALA A 665 8.62 25.15 -15.89
N LYS A 666 9.90 25.54 -16.01
CA LYS A 666 10.47 26.65 -15.27
C LYS A 666 9.82 27.99 -15.64
N ALA A 667 9.65 28.27 -16.93
CA ALA A 667 9.04 29.52 -17.39
C ALA A 667 7.61 29.70 -16.85
N VAL A 668 6.80 28.65 -16.84
CA VAL A 668 5.44 28.68 -16.29
C VAL A 668 5.47 28.89 -14.77
N LYS A 669 6.32 28.18 -14.04
CA LYS A 669 6.39 28.29 -12.56
C LYS A 669 6.88 29.64 -12.03
N GLU A 670 7.57 30.41 -12.84
CA GLU A 670 8.10 31.75 -12.49
C GLU A 670 7.09 32.88 -12.64
N ILE A 671 5.94 32.63 -13.30
CA ILE A 671 4.87 33.62 -13.41
C ILE A 671 4.24 33.86 -12.04
N SER A 672 4.02 35.12 -11.68
CA SER A 672 3.31 35.48 -10.46
C SER A 672 1.80 35.46 -10.70
N ALA A 673 1.06 34.69 -9.95
CA ALA A 673 -0.42 34.63 -10.02
C ALA A 673 -1.01 34.37 -8.64
N ASN A 674 -2.21 34.94 -8.39
CA ASN A 674 -2.95 34.77 -7.13
C ASN A 674 -3.49 33.35 -7.00
N VAL A 675 -4.00 32.77 -8.11
CA VAL A 675 -4.56 31.42 -8.16
C VAL A 675 -4.07 30.71 -9.42
N ARG A 676 -3.75 29.43 -9.29
CA ARG A 676 -3.28 28.61 -10.40
C ARG A 676 -4.15 27.38 -10.60
N PHE A 677 -4.54 27.12 -11.85
CA PHE A 677 -5.25 25.90 -12.23
C PHE A 677 -4.52 25.14 -13.32
N ALA A 678 -4.56 23.84 -13.24
CA ALA A 678 -4.03 22.94 -14.25
C ALA A 678 -5.18 22.11 -14.84
N MET A 679 -5.24 22.02 -16.16
CA MET A 679 -6.18 21.18 -16.90
C MET A 679 -5.43 20.04 -17.55
N THR A 680 -5.88 18.82 -17.37
CA THR A 680 -5.32 17.64 -18.03
C THR A 680 -6.35 16.52 -18.06
N GLY A 681 -6.31 15.64 -19.08
CA GLY A 681 -7.06 14.39 -19.06
C GLY A 681 -6.40 13.29 -18.21
N THR A 682 -5.09 13.48 -17.92
CA THR A 682 -4.24 12.48 -17.25
C THR A 682 -3.28 13.17 -16.28
N PRO A 683 -3.64 13.34 -15.01
CA PRO A 683 -2.80 14.03 -14.02
C PRO A 683 -1.51 13.29 -13.67
N VAL A 684 -1.50 11.97 -13.86
CA VAL A 684 -0.31 11.12 -13.73
C VAL A 684 -0.28 10.17 -14.92
N GLU A 685 0.73 10.30 -15.78
CA GLU A 685 0.89 9.39 -16.93
C GLU A 685 1.85 8.24 -16.60
N ASN A 686 3.02 8.52 -16.06
CA ASN A 686 4.10 7.54 -15.93
C ASN A 686 4.68 7.44 -14.52
N ARG A 687 4.76 8.54 -13.78
CA ARG A 687 5.49 8.61 -12.49
C ARG A 687 4.79 9.55 -11.52
N LEU A 688 4.90 9.24 -10.23
CA LEU A 688 4.43 10.13 -9.17
C LEU A 688 5.16 11.49 -9.17
N SER A 689 6.37 11.55 -9.70
CA SER A 689 7.11 12.82 -9.92
C SER A 689 6.39 13.80 -10.86
N GLU A 690 5.52 13.32 -11.75
CA GLU A 690 4.70 14.16 -12.63
C GLU A 690 3.64 14.91 -11.81
N LEU A 691 2.98 14.21 -10.90
CA LEU A 691 2.03 14.80 -9.94
C LEU A 691 2.73 15.85 -9.07
N TRP A 692 3.92 15.51 -8.55
CA TRP A 692 4.72 16.47 -7.80
C TRP A 692 5.01 17.75 -8.60
N SER A 693 5.37 17.63 -9.87
CA SER A 693 5.68 18.79 -10.72
C SER A 693 4.48 19.69 -10.97
N ILE A 694 3.28 19.11 -11.11
CA ILE A 694 2.04 19.88 -11.28
C ILE A 694 1.67 20.58 -9.97
N PHE A 695 1.75 19.88 -8.81
CA PHE A 695 1.48 20.50 -7.52
C PHE A 695 2.50 21.58 -7.14
N ASP A 696 3.76 21.44 -7.55
CA ASP A 696 4.79 22.46 -7.37
C ASP A 696 4.53 23.72 -8.21
N PHE A 697 3.81 23.59 -9.34
CA PHE A 697 3.25 24.72 -10.09
C PHE A 697 2.04 25.32 -9.37
N LEU A 698 1.07 24.52 -8.93
CA LEU A 698 -0.18 24.99 -8.33
C LEU A 698 0.05 25.69 -6.99
N MET A 699 0.79 25.05 -6.11
CA MET A 699 1.05 25.46 -4.72
C MET A 699 2.47 25.05 -4.34
N PRO A 700 3.47 25.91 -4.58
CA PRO A 700 4.87 25.59 -4.29
C PRO A 700 5.07 25.13 -2.84
N GLY A 701 5.76 24.00 -2.66
CA GLY A 701 6.02 23.42 -1.34
C GLY A 701 4.88 22.57 -0.76
N PHE A 702 3.72 22.47 -1.40
CA PHE A 702 2.60 21.64 -0.94
C PHE A 702 3.00 20.16 -0.76
N LEU A 703 3.64 19.56 -1.75
CA LEU A 703 4.18 18.20 -1.69
C LEU A 703 5.66 18.16 -1.29
N TYR A 704 6.12 19.11 -0.50
CA TYR A 704 7.52 19.25 -0.04
C TYR A 704 8.52 19.48 -1.18
N SER A 705 9.83 19.48 -0.87
CA SER A 705 10.87 19.38 -1.91
C SER A 705 10.78 18.01 -2.61
N TYR A 706 11.23 17.94 -3.86
CA TYR A 706 11.20 16.68 -4.61
C TYR A 706 11.95 15.53 -3.91
N ARG A 707 13.08 15.85 -3.25
CA ARG A 707 13.85 14.87 -2.49
C ARG A 707 12.99 14.24 -1.37
N LYS A 708 12.33 15.08 -0.56
CA LYS A 708 11.47 14.64 0.55
C LYS A 708 10.21 13.90 0.04
N PHE A 709 9.60 14.37 -1.07
CA PHE A 709 8.49 13.69 -1.73
C PHE A 709 8.87 12.28 -2.20
N ARG A 710 10.06 12.16 -2.81
CA ARG A 710 10.57 10.87 -3.29
C ARG A 710 10.82 9.89 -2.15
N GLU A 711 11.43 10.34 -1.05
CA GLU A 711 11.74 9.53 0.13
C GLU A 711 10.45 9.08 0.84
N ARG A 712 9.45 9.96 0.94
CA ARG A 712 8.23 9.74 1.72
C ARG A 712 7.10 9.02 0.96
N TYR A 713 6.97 9.29 -0.32
CA TYR A 713 5.86 8.79 -1.15
C TYR A 713 6.31 7.98 -2.35
N GLU A 714 7.19 8.51 -3.21
CA GLU A 714 7.50 7.85 -4.48
C GLU A 714 8.18 6.48 -4.27
N LEU A 715 9.22 6.40 -3.45
CA LEU A 715 9.93 5.14 -3.19
C LEU A 715 9.08 4.12 -2.41
N PRO A 716 8.40 4.48 -1.30
CA PRO A 716 7.54 3.55 -0.60
C PRO A 716 6.40 3.00 -1.48
N ILE A 717 5.71 3.85 -2.23
CA ILE A 717 4.59 3.44 -3.08
C ILE A 717 5.08 2.56 -4.25
N VAL A 718 6.15 2.98 -4.96
CA VAL A 718 6.59 2.31 -6.19
C VAL A 718 7.39 1.04 -5.91
N LYS A 719 8.28 1.05 -4.90
CA LYS A 719 9.14 -0.10 -4.60
C LYS A 719 8.53 -1.08 -3.59
N ASN A 720 7.90 -0.54 -2.54
CA ASN A 720 7.44 -1.33 -1.41
C ASN A 720 5.92 -1.58 -1.45
N GLN A 721 5.21 -1.00 -2.43
CA GLN A 721 3.74 -1.06 -2.56
C GLN A 721 3.01 -0.65 -1.26
N ASP A 722 3.57 0.32 -0.54
CA ASP A 722 3.10 0.77 0.77
C ASP A 722 1.70 1.41 0.68
N PRO A 723 0.65 0.79 1.24
CA PRO A 723 -0.72 1.29 1.17
C PRO A 723 -0.96 2.51 2.08
N GLU A 724 -0.18 2.67 3.15
CA GLU A 724 -0.31 3.81 4.06
C GLU A 724 0.21 5.08 3.39
N ALA A 725 1.39 5.00 2.76
CA ALA A 725 1.97 6.12 2.01
C ALA A 725 1.06 6.55 0.86
N LEU A 726 0.43 5.59 0.16
CA LEU A 726 -0.53 5.86 -0.90
C LEU A 726 -1.79 6.56 -0.37
N THR A 727 -2.34 6.06 0.74
CA THR A 727 -3.54 6.63 1.38
C THR A 727 -3.27 8.05 1.88
N ALA A 728 -2.10 8.29 2.49
CA ALA A 728 -1.68 9.62 2.94
C ALA A 728 -1.56 10.61 1.77
N LEU A 729 -0.95 10.18 0.65
CA LEU A 729 -0.84 11.01 -0.56
C LEU A 729 -2.22 11.35 -1.13
N ARG A 730 -3.12 10.35 -1.23
CA ARG A 730 -4.49 10.54 -1.72
C ARG A 730 -5.29 11.50 -0.84
N ARG A 731 -5.22 11.37 0.48
CA ARG A 731 -5.88 12.29 1.41
C ARG A 731 -5.39 13.73 1.24
N MET A 732 -4.10 13.92 1.03
CA MET A 732 -3.50 15.23 0.81
C MET A 732 -3.92 15.86 -0.52
N THR A 733 -3.87 15.12 -1.61
CA THR A 733 -4.08 15.65 -2.96
C THR A 733 -5.56 15.65 -3.40
N GLY A 734 -6.37 14.77 -2.83
CA GLY A 734 -7.76 14.54 -3.24
C GLY A 734 -8.62 15.80 -3.35
N PRO A 735 -8.63 16.73 -2.36
CA PRO A 735 -9.44 17.95 -2.44
C PRO A 735 -9.08 18.87 -3.60
N PHE A 736 -7.85 18.78 -4.11
CA PHE A 736 -7.29 19.63 -5.15
C PHE A 736 -7.28 18.98 -6.54
N VAL A 737 -7.87 17.78 -6.69
CA VAL A 737 -7.97 17.07 -7.97
C VAL A 737 -9.43 16.69 -8.21
N LEU A 738 -10.03 17.28 -9.22
CA LEU A 738 -11.37 16.91 -9.67
C LEU A 738 -11.26 16.06 -10.94
N ARG A 739 -11.63 14.80 -10.84
CA ARG A 739 -11.61 13.86 -11.95
C ARG A 739 -12.96 13.18 -12.12
N ARG A 740 -13.52 13.23 -13.34
CA ARG A 740 -14.77 12.55 -13.71
C ARG A 740 -14.56 11.81 -15.01
N LEU A 741 -15.09 10.60 -15.07
CA LEU A 741 -15.02 9.77 -16.25
C LEU A 741 -16.27 9.99 -17.10
N LYS A 742 -16.14 9.91 -18.44
CA LYS A 742 -17.27 10.05 -19.37
C LYS A 742 -18.42 9.11 -19.04
N LYS A 743 -18.09 7.85 -18.71
CA LYS A 743 -19.08 6.82 -18.35
C LYS A 743 -19.94 7.16 -17.15
N ASP A 744 -19.42 7.99 -16.24
CA ASP A 744 -20.10 8.32 -14.99
C ASP A 744 -21.02 9.53 -15.14
N VAL A 745 -20.69 10.47 -16.05
CA VAL A 745 -21.39 11.76 -16.16
C VAL A 745 -22.18 11.95 -17.44
N LEU A 746 -21.87 11.21 -18.52
CA LEU A 746 -22.54 11.30 -19.83
C LEU A 746 -23.28 10.00 -20.15
N ARG A 747 -24.47 9.83 -19.61
CA ARG A 747 -25.35 8.68 -19.91
C ARG A 747 -25.92 8.71 -21.34
N GLU A 748 -25.82 9.84 -22.01
CA GLU A 748 -26.37 10.09 -23.37
C GLU A 748 -25.41 9.69 -24.48
N LEU A 749 -24.10 9.48 -24.17
CA LEU A 749 -23.16 9.05 -25.21
C LEU A 749 -23.47 7.62 -25.64
N PRO A 750 -23.51 7.40 -26.96
CA PRO A 750 -23.68 6.04 -27.50
C PRO A 750 -22.55 5.11 -27.04
N GLY A 751 -22.78 3.82 -27.15
CA GLY A 751 -21.78 2.81 -26.73
C GLY A 751 -20.45 2.97 -27.45
N LYS A 752 -19.34 2.69 -26.75
CA LYS A 752 -18.00 2.54 -27.33
C LYS A 752 -17.59 1.08 -27.25
N GLU A 753 -17.21 0.49 -28.37
CA GLU A 753 -16.71 -0.87 -28.45
C GLU A 753 -15.27 -0.89 -28.94
N GLU A 754 -14.38 -1.64 -28.28
CA GLU A 754 -12.99 -1.82 -28.72
C GLU A 754 -12.77 -3.25 -29.18
N ARG A 755 -12.23 -3.42 -30.42
CA ARG A 755 -11.94 -4.71 -31.05
C ARG A 755 -10.46 -4.78 -31.43
N ILE A 756 -9.81 -5.89 -31.11
CA ILE A 756 -8.46 -6.18 -31.57
C ILE A 756 -8.57 -7.05 -32.83
N VAL A 757 -7.92 -6.63 -33.88
CA VAL A 757 -7.86 -7.37 -35.17
C VAL A 757 -6.42 -7.84 -35.33
N TYR A 758 -6.26 -9.16 -35.35
CA TYR A 758 -4.96 -9.79 -35.55
C TYR A 758 -4.73 -10.09 -37.01
N SER A 759 -3.57 -9.68 -37.55
CA SER A 759 -3.08 -10.07 -38.87
C SER A 759 -1.91 -11.03 -38.72
N ALA A 760 -1.85 -12.09 -39.49
CA ALA A 760 -0.72 -13.01 -39.51
C ALA A 760 0.31 -12.54 -40.56
N ALA A 761 1.58 -12.44 -40.15
CA ALA A 761 2.63 -12.00 -41.07
C ALA A 761 2.78 -12.95 -42.25
N SER A 762 2.98 -12.41 -43.46
CA SER A 762 3.34 -13.20 -44.65
C SER A 762 4.72 -13.84 -44.48
N GLY A 763 4.99 -14.97 -45.18
CA GLY A 763 6.21 -15.72 -45.00
C GLY A 763 7.52 -14.91 -45.19
N ARG A 764 7.52 -13.87 -46.03
CA ARG A 764 8.64 -12.97 -46.30
C ARG A 764 8.75 -11.91 -45.18
N GLN A 765 7.63 -11.33 -44.78
CA GLN A 765 7.55 -10.36 -43.67
C GLN A 765 7.98 -11.02 -42.36
N GLN A 766 7.52 -12.25 -42.07
CA GLN A 766 7.87 -13.03 -40.89
C GLN A 766 9.38 -13.27 -40.80
N LYS A 767 10.03 -13.65 -41.93
CA LYS A 767 11.49 -13.87 -41.94
C LYS A 767 12.26 -12.60 -41.63
N LEU A 768 11.87 -11.44 -42.17
CA LEU A 768 12.51 -10.17 -41.91
C LEU A 768 12.33 -9.72 -40.46
N TYR A 769 11.13 -9.93 -39.93
CA TYR A 769 10.86 -9.65 -38.51
C TYR A 769 11.72 -10.52 -37.59
N THR A 770 11.72 -11.85 -37.79
CA THR A 770 12.46 -12.79 -36.96
C THR A 770 13.96 -12.50 -36.96
N ALA A 771 14.54 -12.24 -38.16
CA ALA A 771 15.96 -11.89 -38.26
C ALA A 771 16.32 -10.60 -37.53
N SER A 772 15.44 -9.58 -37.59
CA SER A 772 15.65 -8.31 -36.92
C SER A 772 15.44 -8.41 -35.40
N ALA A 773 14.49 -9.22 -34.96
CA ALA A 773 14.24 -9.49 -33.54
C ALA A 773 15.39 -10.26 -32.89
N LEU A 774 15.94 -11.29 -33.57
CA LEU A 774 17.09 -12.06 -33.10
C LEU A 774 18.31 -11.17 -32.91
N LYS A 775 18.61 -10.31 -33.89
CA LYS A 775 19.72 -9.33 -33.81
C LYS A 775 19.59 -8.39 -32.63
N LEU A 776 18.38 -7.93 -32.36
CA LEU A 776 18.12 -7.06 -31.21
C LEU A 776 18.25 -7.82 -29.87
N LYS A 777 17.78 -9.08 -29.82
CA LYS A 777 17.91 -9.94 -28.65
C LYS A 777 19.38 -10.22 -28.31
N GLU A 778 20.22 -10.49 -29.30
CA GLU A 778 21.66 -10.65 -29.16
C GLU A 778 22.33 -9.36 -28.63
N ALA A 779 21.96 -8.21 -29.18
CA ALA A 779 22.49 -6.92 -28.72
C ALA A 779 22.12 -6.63 -27.24
N LEU A 780 20.89 -6.94 -26.83
CA LEU A 780 20.46 -6.80 -25.43
C LEU A 780 21.19 -7.76 -24.50
N ALA A 781 21.36 -9.01 -24.90
CA ALA A 781 22.12 -10.01 -24.14
C ALA A 781 23.58 -9.63 -23.98
N GLY A 782 24.18 -8.96 -24.98
CA GLY A 782 25.53 -8.41 -24.96
C GLY A 782 25.74 -7.15 -24.14
N GLY A 783 24.72 -6.69 -23.37
CA GLY A 783 24.82 -5.53 -22.48
C GLY A 783 24.67 -4.17 -23.17
N ALA A 784 24.19 -4.10 -24.40
CA ALA A 784 24.01 -2.86 -25.16
C ALA A 784 23.01 -1.87 -24.56
N TRP A 785 22.30 -2.23 -23.46
CA TRP A 785 21.34 -1.31 -22.79
C TRP A 785 22.02 -0.27 -21.88
N SER A 786 23.34 -0.26 -21.76
CA SER A 786 24.12 0.69 -20.96
C SER A 786 24.79 1.76 -21.81
N GLY A 787 24.79 3.02 -21.37
CA GLY A 787 25.51 4.12 -22.03
C GLY A 787 24.98 4.47 -23.43
N ASN A 788 25.90 4.59 -24.39
CA ASN A 788 25.56 4.99 -25.79
C ASN A 788 24.79 3.89 -26.57
N GLY A 789 24.84 2.64 -26.15
CA GLY A 789 24.11 1.55 -26.80
C GLY A 789 22.59 1.64 -26.67
N LYS A 790 22.09 2.40 -25.70
CA LYS A 790 20.64 2.60 -25.50
C LYS A 790 19.95 3.24 -26.70
N LEU A 791 20.58 4.19 -27.36
CA LEU A 791 20.04 4.84 -28.57
C LEU A 791 19.95 3.86 -29.75
N GLU A 792 20.94 2.97 -29.87
CA GLU A 792 20.96 1.96 -30.94
C GLU A 792 19.83 0.94 -30.74
N VAL A 793 19.64 0.44 -29.50
CA VAL A 793 18.55 -0.45 -29.15
C VAL A 793 17.17 0.20 -29.44
N LEU A 794 16.98 1.46 -29.06
CA LEU A 794 15.74 2.18 -29.35
C LEU A 794 15.49 2.34 -30.86
N SER A 795 16.56 2.57 -31.66
CA SER A 795 16.47 2.66 -33.12
C SER A 795 16.06 1.32 -33.73
N GLN A 796 16.62 0.21 -33.24
CA GLN A 796 16.29 -1.13 -33.69
C GLN A 796 14.84 -1.52 -33.30
N LEU A 797 14.38 -1.16 -32.11
CA LEU A 797 12.99 -1.33 -31.70
C LEU A 797 12.01 -0.56 -32.63
N MET A 798 12.36 0.67 -33.00
CA MET A 798 11.57 1.45 -33.94
C MET A 798 11.50 0.77 -35.31
N ARG A 799 12.63 0.24 -35.77
CA ARG A 799 12.72 -0.51 -37.01
C ARG A 799 11.88 -1.79 -36.99
N LEU A 800 11.87 -2.55 -35.92
CA LEU A 800 11.00 -3.71 -35.74
C LEU A 800 9.52 -3.35 -35.85
N ARG A 801 9.10 -2.25 -35.26
CA ARG A 801 7.73 -1.74 -35.35
C ARG A 801 7.36 -1.30 -36.75
N GLN A 802 8.30 -0.68 -37.49
CA GLN A 802 8.09 -0.35 -38.93
C GLN A 802 7.91 -1.63 -39.76
N ILE A 803 8.69 -2.68 -39.52
CA ILE A 803 8.55 -3.99 -40.17
C ILE A 803 7.16 -4.61 -39.84
N CYS A 804 6.64 -4.44 -38.63
CA CYS A 804 5.28 -4.89 -38.28
C CYS A 804 4.20 -4.11 -39.06
N CYS A 805 4.42 -2.81 -39.30
CA CYS A 805 3.48 -1.99 -40.08
C CYS A 805 3.52 -2.33 -41.59
N ASP A 806 4.70 -2.21 -42.16
CA ASP A 806 5.02 -2.57 -43.54
C ASP A 806 6.55 -2.65 -43.70
N PRO A 807 7.13 -3.81 -44.11
CA PRO A 807 8.55 -3.90 -44.35
C PRO A 807 9.14 -2.89 -45.33
N ALA A 808 8.35 -2.40 -46.27
CA ALA A 808 8.79 -1.37 -47.23
C ALA A 808 9.10 -0.01 -46.58
N LEU A 809 8.72 0.21 -45.30
CA LEU A 809 9.18 1.38 -44.56
C LEU A 809 10.66 1.32 -44.16
N CYS A 810 11.25 0.12 -44.19
CA CYS A 810 12.67 -0.14 -43.81
C CYS A 810 13.50 -0.60 -44.99
N PHE A 811 12.89 -1.18 -46.02
CA PHE A 811 13.55 -1.82 -47.16
C PHE A 811 12.91 -1.34 -48.47
N GLU A 812 13.57 -0.43 -49.18
CA GLU A 812 13.06 0.19 -50.41
C GLU A 812 12.71 -0.83 -51.51
N ASP A 813 13.47 -1.93 -51.57
CA ASP A 813 13.27 -3.00 -52.57
C ASP A 813 12.22 -4.06 -52.13
N TYR A 814 11.48 -3.82 -51.08
CA TYR A 814 10.48 -4.78 -50.63
C TYR A 814 9.21 -4.72 -51.51
N THR A 815 8.99 -5.79 -52.28
CA THR A 815 7.81 -5.97 -53.16
C THR A 815 6.82 -7.03 -52.66
N GLY A 816 6.99 -7.48 -51.41
CA GLY A 816 6.11 -8.48 -50.78
C GLY A 816 4.84 -7.84 -50.20
N GLU A 817 3.89 -8.70 -49.91
CA GLU A 817 2.64 -8.30 -49.27
C GLU A 817 2.88 -7.86 -47.83
N SER A 818 2.11 -6.86 -47.36
CA SER A 818 2.01 -6.43 -45.97
C SER A 818 0.64 -6.88 -45.45
N ALA A 819 0.65 -7.95 -44.64
CA ALA A 819 -0.60 -8.55 -44.15
C ALA A 819 -1.49 -7.56 -43.38
N LYS A 820 -0.87 -6.67 -42.64
CA LYS A 820 -1.58 -5.65 -41.87
C LYS A 820 -2.18 -4.56 -42.74
N LEU A 821 -1.49 -4.16 -43.81
CA LEU A 821 -2.00 -3.21 -44.79
C LEU A 821 -3.23 -3.76 -45.53
N GLU A 822 -3.16 -4.99 -46.01
CA GLU A 822 -4.30 -5.63 -46.70
C GLU A 822 -5.51 -5.81 -45.74
N THR A 823 -5.28 -6.23 -44.51
CA THR A 823 -6.35 -6.30 -43.49
C THR A 823 -6.97 -4.91 -43.23
N CYS A 824 -6.15 -3.87 -43.14
CA CYS A 824 -6.62 -2.50 -42.96
C CYS A 824 -7.47 -2.01 -44.12
N VAL A 825 -7.00 -2.20 -45.35
CA VAL A 825 -7.71 -1.78 -46.57
C VAL A 825 -9.04 -2.53 -46.73
N SER A 826 -9.06 -3.85 -46.48
CA SER A 826 -10.30 -4.64 -46.47
C SER A 826 -11.30 -4.15 -45.45
N LEU A 827 -10.85 -3.82 -44.24
CA LEU A 827 -11.69 -3.27 -43.15
C LEU A 827 -12.28 -1.92 -43.58
N ILE A 828 -11.45 -1.03 -44.14
CA ILE A 828 -11.87 0.29 -44.60
C ILE A 828 -12.86 0.16 -45.75
N ALA A 829 -12.58 -0.69 -46.73
CA ALA A 829 -13.47 -0.91 -47.87
C ALA A 829 -14.86 -1.40 -47.42
N SER A 830 -14.90 -2.37 -46.52
CA SER A 830 -16.16 -2.90 -45.97
C SER A 830 -16.93 -1.83 -45.20
N ALA A 831 -16.25 -1.06 -44.37
CA ALA A 831 -16.85 -0.01 -43.53
C ALA A 831 -17.33 1.18 -44.40
N SER A 832 -16.54 1.59 -45.39
CA SER A 832 -16.91 2.65 -46.35
C SER A 832 -18.13 2.26 -47.19
N ALA A 833 -18.19 1.02 -47.70
CA ALA A 833 -19.35 0.49 -48.42
C ALA A 833 -20.63 0.47 -47.54
N ALA A 834 -20.50 0.33 -46.22
CA ALA A 834 -21.60 0.42 -45.26
C ALA A 834 -21.98 1.87 -44.88
N GLY A 835 -21.33 2.88 -45.46
CA GLY A 835 -21.62 4.31 -45.18
C GLY A 835 -21.05 4.86 -43.88
N HIS A 836 -20.04 4.20 -43.30
CA HIS A 836 -19.35 4.69 -42.12
C HIS A 836 -18.26 5.71 -42.45
N LYS A 837 -18.05 6.68 -41.59
CA LYS A 837 -16.90 7.58 -41.60
C LYS A 837 -15.80 7.11 -40.67
N ILE A 838 -14.57 7.08 -41.15
CA ILE A 838 -13.45 6.38 -40.53
C ILE A 838 -12.32 7.35 -40.19
N LEU A 839 -11.84 7.31 -38.96
CA LEU A 839 -10.56 7.92 -38.59
C LEU A 839 -9.49 6.83 -38.47
N LEU A 840 -8.39 7.00 -39.17
CA LEU A 840 -7.24 6.10 -39.05
C LEU A 840 -6.05 6.85 -38.50
N PHE A 841 -5.48 6.32 -37.40
CA PHE A 841 -4.32 6.87 -36.75
C PHE A 841 -3.11 5.97 -36.89
N SER A 842 -1.95 6.56 -37.20
CA SER A 842 -0.64 5.92 -37.18
C SER A 842 0.43 6.88 -36.64
N GLN A 843 1.47 6.34 -36.00
CA GLN A 843 2.62 7.16 -35.64
C GLN A 843 3.54 7.49 -36.81
N PHE A 844 3.50 6.68 -37.89
CA PHE A 844 4.37 6.80 -39.05
C PHE A 844 3.64 7.55 -40.17
N ALA A 845 4.07 8.79 -40.48
CA ALA A 845 3.49 9.58 -41.58
C ALA A 845 3.67 8.86 -42.93
N SER A 846 4.82 8.25 -43.18
CA SER A 846 5.08 7.43 -44.40
C SER A 846 4.12 6.25 -44.54
N MET A 847 3.67 5.66 -43.43
CA MET A 847 2.66 4.58 -43.47
C MET A 847 1.31 5.12 -43.90
N LEU A 848 0.90 6.31 -43.44
CA LEU A 848 -0.34 6.95 -43.86
C LEU A 848 -0.35 7.28 -45.34
N GLU A 849 0.77 7.70 -45.93
CA GLU A 849 0.94 7.94 -47.35
C GLU A 849 0.74 6.64 -48.15
N ARG A 850 1.37 5.54 -47.71
CA ARG A 850 1.20 4.22 -48.32
C ARG A 850 -0.24 3.70 -48.25
N ILE A 851 -0.90 3.87 -47.07
CA ILE A 851 -2.32 3.53 -46.92
C ILE A 851 -3.16 4.38 -47.90
N ARG A 852 -2.88 5.67 -48.04
CA ARG A 852 -3.56 6.57 -48.95
C ARG A 852 -3.44 6.11 -50.42
N GLU A 853 -2.22 5.78 -50.85
CA GLU A 853 -1.97 5.26 -52.22
C GLU A 853 -2.74 3.95 -52.47
N ARG A 854 -2.75 3.03 -51.50
CA ARG A 854 -3.44 1.76 -51.62
C ARG A 854 -4.96 1.94 -51.61
N LEU A 855 -5.52 2.85 -50.82
CA LEU A 855 -6.95 3.21 -50.85
C LEU A 855 -7.36 3.84 -52.17
N LEU A 856 -6.50 4.68 -52.74
CA LEU A 856 -6.76 5.29 -54.06
C LEU A 856 -6.84 4.24 -55.18
N GLN A 857 -6.02 3.19 -55.11
CA GLN A 857 -6.09 2.04 -56.04
C GLN A 857 -7.43 1.31 -55.94
N GLU A 858 -8.05 1.28 -54.74
CA GLU A 858 -9.39 0.73 -54.51
C GLU A 858 -10.53 1.73 -54.78
N GLY A 859 -10.20 2.95 -55.29
CA GLY A 859 -11.19 4.00 -55.56
C GLY A 859 -11.74 4.71 -54.32
N ILE A 860 -11.11 4.56 -53.14
CA ILE A 860 -11.55 5.18 -51.89
C ILE A 860 -10.79 6.49 -51.67
N SER A 861 -11.53 7.59 -51.61
CA SER A 861 -10.97 8.92 -51.31
C SER A 861 -10.67 9.08 -49.84
N SER A 862 -9.61 9.83 -49.52
CA SER A 862 -9.22 10.07 -48.13
C SER A 862 -8.56 11.44 -47.92
N HIS A 863 -8.80 12.07 -46.75
CA HIS A 863 -8.02 13.20 -46.27
C HIS A 863 -6.76 12.72 -45.56
N LEU A 864 -5.68 13.50 -45.63
CA LEU A 864 -4.41 13.20 -44.96
C LEU A 864 -3.94 14.39 -44.12
N LEU A 865 -3.82 14.16 -42.80
CA LEU A 865 -3.33 15.16 -41.83
C LEU A 865 -2.02 14.70 -41.20
N VAL A 866 -0.94 15.37 -41.56
CA VAL A 866 0.40 15.11 -41.00
C VAL A 866 0.97 16.38 -40.31
N GLY A 867 2.10 16.26 -39.64
CA GLY A 867 2.71 17.37 -38.90
C GLY A 867 3.10 18.57 -39.78
N ALA A 868 3.40 18.34 -41.07
CA ALA A 868 3.75 19.36 -42.02
C ALA A 868 2.54 20.13 -42.61
N THR A 869 1.30 19.65 -42.38
CA THR A 869 0.09 20.30 -42.92
C THR A 869 -0.10 21.70 -42.35
N PRO A 870 -0.22 22.78 -43.20
CA PRO A 870 -0.44 24.14 -42.71
C PRO A 870 -1.71 24.26 -41.88
N LYS A 871 -1.72 25.19 -40.89
CA LYS A 871 -2.81 25.38 -39.93
C LYS A 871 -4.16 25.68 -40.59
N GLU A 872 -4.17 26.53 -41.62
CA GLU A 872 -5.38 26.90 -42.37
C GLU A 872 -5.96 25.71 -43.12
N GLU A 873 -5.11 24.92 -43.75
CA GLU A 873 -5.50 23.71 -44.49
C GLU A 873 -6.04 22.64 -43.55
N ARG A 874 -5.42 22.49 -42.37
CA ARG A 874 -5.91 21.62 -41.25
C ARG A 874 -7.35 21.98 -40.89
N SER A 875 -7.65 23.27 -40.65
CA SER A 875 -8.97 23.74 -40.28
C SER A 875 -10.00 23.46 -41.39
N ARG A 876 -9.61 23.69 -42.63
CA ARG A 876 -10.47 23.39 -43.81
C ARG A 876 -10.79 21.91 -43.94
N MET A 877 -9.79 21.03 -43.84
CA MET A 877 -10.00 19.58 -43.91
C MET A 877 -10.92 19.06 -42.81
N VAL A 878 -10.76 19.54 -41.57
CA VAL A 878 -11.59 19.14 -40.41
C VAL A 878 -13.05 19.56 -40.63
N GLN A 879 -13.29 20.76 -41.17
CA GLN A 879 -14.63 21.26 -41.47
C GLN A 879 -15.24 20.50 -42.66
N ALA A 880 -14.45 20.28 -43.71
CA ALA A 880 -14.88 19.54 -44.89
C ALA A 880 -15.30 18.12 -44.55
N PHE A 881 -14.51 17.40 -43.73
CA PHE A 881 -14.81 16.01 -43.35
C PHE A 881 -16.16 15.85 -42.66
N ALA A 882 -16.67 16.87 -42.00
CA ALA A 882 -17.98 16.83 -41.34
C ALA A 882 -19.15 16.82 -42.36
N SER A 883 -18.94 17.43 -43.57
CA SER A 883 -20.01 17.69 -44.57
C SER A 883 -19.78 17.06 -45.94
N ASP A 884 -18.54 16.62 -46.25
CA ASP A 884 -18.20 16.00 -47.50
C ASP A 884 -18.53 14.48 -47.54
N GLU A 885 -18.39 13.86 -48.71
CA GLU A 885 -18.61 12.42 -48.93
C GLU A 885 -17.34 11.59 -48.74
N VAL A 886 -16.21 12.20 -48.31
CA VAL A 886 -14.94 11.49 -48.11
C VAL A 886 -15.05 10.57 -46.88
N PRO A 887 -14.93 9.23 -47.06
CA PRO A 887 -15.20 8.31 -45.95
C PRO A 887 -14.05 8.18 -44.97
N VAL A 888 -12.82 8.52 -45.35
CA VAL A 888 -11.61 8.22 -44.57
C VAL A 888 -10.79 9.48 -44.26
N PHE A 889 -10.41 9.62 -42.97
CA PHE A 889 -9.45 10.65 -42.56
C PHE A 889 -8.22 9.98 -41.95
N LEU A 890 -7.10 10.06 -42.66
CA LEU A 890 -5.79 9.54 -42.22
C LEU A 890 -5.07 10.61 -41.40
N ILE A 891 -4.69 10.29 -40.17
CA ILE A 891 -4.18 11.29 -39.22
C ILE A 891 -2.91 10.75 -38.54
N SER A 892 -1.82 11.50 -38.58
CA SER A 892 -0.66 11.16 -37.78
C SER A 892 -0.96 11.41 -36.27
N LEU A 893 -0.60 10.48 -35.42
CA LEU A 893 -0.87 10.58 -33.97
C LEU A 893 -0.33 11.86 -33.34
N LYS A 894 0.84 12.35 -33.78
CA LYS A 894 1.39 13.64 -33.35
C LYS A 894 0.56 14.86 -33.81
N ALA A 895 -0.02 14.82 -35.02
CA ALA A 895 -0.86 15.89 -35.55
C ALA A 895 -2.30 15.81 -34.99
N GLY A 896 -2.81 14.61 -34.76
CA GLY A 896 -4.14 14.36 -34.19
C GLY A 896 -4.28 14.62 -32.69
N GLY A 897 -3.14 14.75 -31.96
CA GLY A 897 -3.14 15.00 -30.51
C GLY A 897 -3.68 16.37 -30.08
N THR A 898 -4.06 17.25 -30.97
CA THR A 898 -4.34 18.66 -30.67
C THR A 898 -5.75 19.08 -31.09
N GLY A 899 -6.69 19.16 -30.13
CA GLY A 899 -7.92 19.96 -30.14
C GLY A 899 -8.93 19.84 -31.28
N ILE A 900 -8.79 18.84 -32.18
CA ILE A 900 -9.66 18.67 -33.35
C ILE A 900 -10.96 17.97 -32.95
N ASN A 901 -12.09 18.41 -33.49
CA ASN A 901 -13.39 17.76 -33.30
C ASN A 901 -13.78 16.98 -34.59
N LEU A 902 -13.95 15.67 -34.47
CA LEU A 902 -14.22 14.75 -35.58
C LEU A 902 -15.38 13.80 -35.23
N THR A 903 -16.44 14.31 -34.65
CA THR A 903 -17.65 13.55 -34.22
C THR A 903 -18.46 12.98 -35.41
N ALA A 904 -18.17 13.39 -36.64
CA ALA A 904 -18.76 12.79 -37.84
C ALA A 904 -18.34 11.33 -38.05
N ALA A 905 -17.21 10.92 -37.46
CA ALA A 905 -16.71 9.54 -37.60
C ALA A 905 -17.27 8.64 -36.50
N ASP A 906 -17.65 7.43 -36.88
CA ASP A 906 -18.16 6.37 -36.00
C ASP A 906 -17.23 5.14 -35.95
N ILE A 907 -16.18 5.12 -36.77
CA ILE A 907 -15.12 4.10 -36.74
C ILE A 907 -13.76 4.76 -36.49
N VAL A 908 -12.99 4.21 -35.57
CA VAL A 908 -11.61 4.62 -35.28
C VAL A 908 -10.68 3.42 -35.45
N ILE A 909 -9.66 3.55 -36.31
CA ILE A 909 -8.65 2.51 -36.53
C ILE A 909 -7.32 2.99 -36.00
N HIS A 910 -6.74 2.28 -35.07
CA HIS A 910 -5.35 2.40 -34.65
C HIS A 910 -4.54 1.38 -35.45
N TYR A 911 -3.79 1.87 -36.43
CA TYR A 911 -2.99 1.02 -37.31
C TYR A 911 -1.83 0.35 -36.60
N ASP A 912 -1.16 1.08 -35.71
CA ASP A 912 -0.06 0.60 -34.90
C ASP A 912 -0.28 0.94 -33.41
N PRO A 913 0.04 0.03 -32.45
CA PRO A 913 -0.08 0.28 -31.03
C PRO A 913 0.91 1.35 -30.59
N TRP A 914 0.47 2.27 -29.75
CA TRP A 914 1.31 3.33 -29.20
C TRP A 914 1.78 2.98 -27.80
N TRP A 915 3.04 3.28 -27.45
CA TRP A 915 3.58 3.10 -26.10
C TRP A 915 2.81 3.88 -25.04
N ASN A 916 2.30 5.06 -25.41
CA ASN A 916 1.47 5.91 -24.58
C ASN A 916 -0.02 5.68 -24.92
N VAL A 917 -0.73 4.85 -24.11
CA VAL A 917 -2.17 4.56 -24.26
C VAL A 917 -3.00 5.84 -24.08
N ALA A 918 -2.56 6.86 -23.25
CA ALA A 918 -3.29 8.12 -23.11
C ALA A 918 -3.34 8.88 -24.45
N ALA A 919 -2.24 8.90 -25.19
CA ALA A 919 -2.23 9.52 -26.54
C ALA A 919 -3.14 8.75 -27.52
N GLN A 920 -3.22 7.43 -27.37
CA GLN A 920 -4.12 6.60 -28.18
C GLN A 920 -5.59 6.84 -27.81
N ASN A 921 -5.90 6.89 -26.50
CA ASN A 921 -7.23 7.24 -26.02
C ASN A 921 -7.60 8.68 -26.42
N GLN A 922 -6.64 9.61 -26.35
CA GLN A 922 -6.80 10.98 -26.78
C GLN A 922 -7.18 11.08 -28.26
N ALA A 923 -6.59 10.25 -29.13
CA ALA A 923 -6.93 10.16 -30.54
C ALA A 923 -8.36 9.60 -30.74
N THR A 924 -8.73 8.53 -30.02
CA THR A 924 -10.10 7.98 -30.03
C THR A 924 -11.14 9.02 -29.58
N ASP A 925 -10.80 9.82 -28.58
CA ASP A 925 -11.68 10.85 -28.02
C ASP A 925 -11.95 12.04 -28.96
N ARG A 926 -11.35 12.07 -30.13
CA ARG A 926 -11.71 13.01 -31.23
C ARG A 926 -13.05 12.66 -31.85
N ALA A 927 -13.39 11.36 -31.95
CA ALA A 927 -14.68 10.86 -32.40
C ALA A 927 -15.65 10.65 -31.22
N TYR A 928 -15.18 10.10 -30.10
CA TYR A 928 -16.01 9.77 -28.94
C TYR A 928 -16.07 10.90 -27.91
N ARG A 929 -16.91 11.91 -28.20
CA ARG A 929 -17.09 13.11 -27.36
C ARG A 929 -18.50 13.67 -27.49
N ILE A 930 -18.83 14.70 -26.69
CA ILE A 930 -20.12 15.41 -26.77
C ILE A 930 -20.41 15.83 -28.22
N GLY A 931 -21.58 15.46 -28.72
CA GLY A 931 -22.01 15.66 -30.10
C GLY A 931 -21.88 14.42 -30.97
N GLN A 932 -21.42 13.26 -30.46
CA GLN A 932 -21.47 11.99 -31.14
C GLN A 932 -22.85 11.35 -30.97
N GLU A 933 -23.47 10.99 -32.07
CA GLU A 933 -24.82 10.42 -32.10
C GLU A 933 -24.83 8.91 -32.44
N LYS A 934 -23.71 8.38 -32.98
CA LYS A 934 -23.56 6.98 -33.37
C LYS A 934 -22.66 6.20 -32.42
N PRO A 935 -22.90 4.91 -32.23
CA PRO A 935 -21.93 4.04 -31.51
C PRO A 935 -20.55 4.09 -32.18
N VAL A 936 -19.50 4.22 -31.36
CA VAL A 936 -18.14 4.29 -31.91
C VAL A 936 -17.45 2.94 -31.76
N THR A 937 -17.01 2.38 -32.88
CA THR A 937 -16.19 1.15 -32.86
C THR A 937 -14.72 1.48 -33.08
N VAL A 938 -13.88 1.00 -32.14
CA VAL A 938 -12.42 1.22 -32.20
C VAL A 938 -11.73 -0.08 -32.57
N TYR A 939 -11.03 -0.10 -33.66
CA TYR A 939 -10.22 -1.23 -34.13
C TYR A 939 -8.74 -0.98 -33.79
N LYS A 940 -8.09 -1.96 -33.16
CA LYS A 940 -6.63 -1.98 -32.92
C LYS A 940 -6.03 -3.08 -33.79
N LEU A 941 -5.24 -2.72 -34.81
CA LEU A 941 -4.59 -3.69 -35.68
C LEU A 941 -3.26 -4.14 -35.08
N ILE A 942 -3.11 -5.44 -34.88
CA ILE A 942 -1.95 -6.06 -34.25
C ILE A 942 -1.40 -7.16 -35.19
N LEU A 943 -0.09 -7.14 -35.40
CA LEU A 943 0.58 -8.26 -36.06
C LEU A 943 0.82 -9.35 -35.04
N LYS A 944 0.26 -10.54 -35.28
CA LYS A 944 0.34 -11.69 -34.36
C LYS A 944 1.77 -12.20 -34.20
N ASP A 945 2.10 -12.73 -33.05
CA ASP A 945 3.40 -13.29 -32.68
C ASP A 945 4.57 -12.29 -32.86
N THR A 946 4.31 -11.01 -32.53
CA THR A 946 5.31 -9.95 -32.63
C THR A 946 5.36 -9.09 -31.36
N ILE A 947 6.32 -8.18 -31.34
CA ILE A 947 6.46 -7.17 -30.28
C ILE A 947 5.18 -6.36 -30.04
N GLU A 948 4.31 -6.20 -31.04
CA GLU A 948 3.05 -5.46 -30.89
C GLU A 948 2.07 -6.16 -29.95
N GLU A 949 2.00 -7.48 -30.01
CA GLU A 949 1.16 -8.28 -29.12
C GLU A 949 1.66 -8.24 -27.67
N ASN A 950 2.97 -8.41 -27.49
CA ASN A 950 3.58 -8.35 -26.18
C ASN A 950 3.51 -6.94 -25.55
N LEU A 951 3.61 -5.90 -26.38
CA LEU A 951 3.36 -4.52 -25.95
C LEU A 951 1.94 -4.34 -25.42
N LEU A 952 0.95 -4.92 -26.09
CA LEU A 952 -0.45 -4.84 -25.65
C LEU A 952 -0.66 -5.55 -24.31
N LYS A 953 -0.04 -6.74 -24.10
CA LYS A 953 -0.07 -7.46 -22.83
C LYS A 953 0.56 -6.64 -21.70
N LEU A 954 1.72 -6.04 -21.95
CA LEU A 954 2.43 -5.16 -20.99
C LEU A 954 1.59 -3.92 -20.64
N GLN A 955 0.93 -3.30 -21.62
CA GLN A 955 0.04 -2.16 -21.41
C GLN A 955 -1.11 -2.53 -20.46
N ASN A 956 -1.77 -3.67 -20.69
CA ASN A 956 -2.89 -4.13 -19.88
C ASN A 956 -2.48 -4.46 -18.44
N ALA A 957 -1.33 -5.10 -18.25
CA ALA A 957 -0.78 -5.40 -16.91
C ALA A 957 -0.48 -4.11 -16.11
N LYS A 958 0.08 -3.10 -16.79
CA LYS A 958 0.40 -1.81 -16.13
C LYS A 958 -0.83 -0.94 -15.90
N LEU A 959 -1.85 -1.00 -16.75
CA LEU A 959 -3.14 -0.35 -16.50
C LEU A 959 -3.83 -0.90 -15.24
N ALA A 960 -3.74 -2.20 -15.00
CA ALA A 960 -4.28 -2.83 -13.79
C ALA A 960 -3.59 -2.33 -12.51
N LEU A 961 -2.26 -2.16 -12.53
CA LEU A 961 -1.48 -1.59 -11.43
C LEU A 961 -1.76 -0.09 -11.22
N ALA A 962 -1.88 0.66 -12.30
CA ALA A 962 -2.12 2.11 -12.22
C ALA A 962 -3.54 2.45 -11.75
N ALA A 963 -4.53 1.62 -12.03
CA ALA A 963 -5.89 1.77 -11.50
C ALA A 963 -5.94 1.71 -9.97
N GLN A 964 -4.95 1.10 -9.32
CA GLN A 964 -4.83 1.06 -7.86
C GLN A 964 -4.26 2.36 -7.27
N VAL A 965 -3.46 3.13 -8.00
CA VAL A 965 -2.75 4.32 -7.44
C VAL A 965 -3.49 5.64 -7.69
N VAL A 966 -3.89 5.97 -8.89
CA VAL A 966 -4.66 7.19 -9.28
C VAL A 966 -5.23 6.98 -10.71
N SER A 967 -5.78 5.83 -11.05
CA SER A 967 -6.29 5.50 -12.37
C SER A 967 -5.41 5.96 -13.56
N GLU A 968 -4.86 4.99 -14.26
CA GLU A 968 -4.16 5.05 -15.55
C GLU A 968 -2.74 5.66 -15.53
N GLY A 969 -1.74 4.82 -15.29
CA GLY A 969 -0.32 5.14 -15.53
C GLY A 969 0.24 4.38 -16.71
N MET A 970 1.15 4.98 -17.45
CA MET A 970 1.75 4.45 -18.64
C MET A 970 3.25 4.52 -18.70
N VAL A 971 3.83 3.71 -19.60
CA VAL A 971 5.25 3.48 -19.79
C VAL A 971 5.78 4.20 -21.03
N SER A 972 6.84 4.95 -20.85
CA SER A 972 7.70 5.40 -21.95
C SER A 972 8.78 4.35 -22.22
N LEU A 973 9.14 4.14 -23.49
CA LEU A 973 10.23 3.25 -23.93
C LEU A 973 11.56 3.47 -23.16
N GLY A 974 11.83 4.70 -22.75
CA GLY A 974 13.04 5.07 -22.03
C GLY A 974 13.07 4.64 -20.58
N ASP A 975 11.93 4.23 -20.01
CA ASP A 975 11.73 3.87 -18.60
C ASP A 975 11.70 2.35 -18.36
N LEU A 976 11.73 1.54 -19.44
CA LEU A 976 11.79 0.08 -19.35
C LEU A 976 13.18 -0.37 -18.85
N SER A 977 13.18 -1.33 -17.94
CA SER A 977 14.38 -2.06 -17.54
C SER A 977 14.82 -3.03 -18.65
N GLN A 978 16.08 -3.48 -18.60
CA GLN A 978 16.58 -4.48 -19.53
C GLN A 978 15.78 -5.78 -19.49
N ASN A 979 15.33 -6.18 -18.30
CA ASN A 979 14.52 -7.39 -18.12
C ASN A 979 13.11 -7.24 -18.75
N GLU A 980 12.43 -6.12 -18.55
CA GLU A 980 11.13 -5.85 -19.17
C GLU A 980 11.23 -5.79 -20.71
N LEU A 981 12.36 -5.33 -21.23
CA LEU A 981 12.63 -5.38 -22.69
C LEU A 981 12.88 -6.80 -23.16
N MET A 982 13.56 -7.62 -22.39
CA MET A 982 13.79 -9.04 -22.74
C MET A 982 12.47 -9.82 -22.77
N GLU A 983 11.56 -9.59 -21.82
CA GLU A 983 10.21 -10.18 -21.79
C GLU A 983 9.39 -9.86 -23.05
N LEU A 984 9.60 -8.67 -23.68
CA LEU A 984 8.94 -8.32 -24.94
C LEU A 984 9.34 -9.22 -26.11
N PHE A 985 10.47 -9.95 -25.99
CA PHE A 985 10.98 -10.87 -27.01
C PHE A 985 10.85 -12.35 -26.64
N GLU A 986 10.38 -12.66 -25.42
CA GLU A 986 10.08 -14.03 -25.07
C GLU A 986 8.81 -14.48 -25.80
N GLN A 987 8.98 -15.41 -26.74
CA GLN A 987 7.87 -16.11 -27.35
C GLN A 987 7.24 -17.01 -26.28
N ASN A 988 5.95 -16.94 -26.05
CA ASN A 988 5.24 -18.02 -25.38
C ASN A 988 5.44 -19.30 -26.20
N PRO A 989 5.88 -20.43 -25.56
CA PRO A 989 6.05 -21.70 -26.23
C PRO A 989 4.77 -22.23 -26.82
#